data_a9012ec076199b7c809e80d66e4f5afe
#
_entry.id   a9012ec076199b7c809e80d66e4f5afe
#
_cell.length_a   1.000
_cell.length_b   1.000
_cell.length_c   1.000
_cell.angle_alpha   90.00
_cell.angle_beta   90.00
_cell.angle_gamma   90.00
#
_symmetry.space_group_name_H-M   'P 1'
#
loop_
_entity.id
_entity.type
_entity.pdbx_description
1 polymer ?
#
loop_
_entity_poly.entity_id
_entity_poly.type
_entity_poly.pdbx_seq_one_letter_code
_entity_poly.pdbx_strand_id
1 'polypeptide(L)'
;MRILMLLSALSVAILSCNEAPQKDIKKELKATSTAYTKKGIIVAHAGGFEARVLGALEKIDGEKLSKESIAKVESNRGKVLVDDPAKVSGLPDTIEVGGLFDDPEIKAALLETDEAKAADLIYQAGVRSVIVHHTLSPSTDVGARVLARLIHHDFLERFQLVRVGENALIYRVRKSVVSFPQPLAASIVRYLRERLKGETSTTVPDLKSETGNWTFVATLRGQGRELAIAFSQDRNLQNSMEELVTDLERLHRRRVEYFGFPPLSEHIDDLHIEIQRVVERAYIENRDDQFLSNFWELGMDGVFFLTSAKKIRGVAPGSFAYTRSLNRPIPFLKAVAQYSRMPYNRPWREKGSWFEVFRTLHYAEMPGDRLVKLTRGFKTVEEEEVTIESVRQGVVRAGEWYLANLQPDGSVVYKFWPSENRYANENNIVRHTLSTWNLVQAYEMEPRPEFLDAARKTLGFTQSHMLTETDAEHGEMAYYKFRNNVKLGTVVINILGIIDLARQAKTKEYDELLQKLGRFTQFMAEDSGRFLGYHVPKGHSYYGQTNDIVPGEAALALVYLAEYFDDDSWLEGLENYWSYYMPLFRERAKKQADNAPWPYYIFDNTTRLSLVQMGPWTVMAANAYHRRTGNKEVADFGLEVAQWMIDTYQWRPDRSPWPDYVGGYFKMPEELPAMQAFCYAEGTAAAYQLAIRHAPDRSAFFEKSTREAMRLGLAMQYTEDDTYAFSRPYQVMGGIRYALNETKVRIDYVHHGLSAMYQYVRGAEADPQLPASVRGSK
;
A
#
# COMPACT_ATOMS: atom_id res chain seq x y z
N MET A 1 13.11 27.28 0.16
CA MET A 1 12.85 26.07 0.94
C MET A 1 11.74 25.19 0.37
N ARG A 2 10.59 25.72 -0.10
CA ARG A 2 9.50 24.91 -0.70
C ARG A 2 9.84 24.28 -2.07
N ILE A 3 10.72 24.87 -2.85
CA ILE A 3 11.21 24.30 -4.13
C ILE A 3 12.21 23.16 -3.88
N LEU A 4 12.97 23.19 -2.78
CA LEU A 4 13.87 22.10 -2.39
C LEU A 4 13.13 20.85 -1.89
N MET A 5 11.98 20.98 -1.23
CA MET A 5 11.18 19.83 -0.79
C MET A 5 10.46 19.14 -1.95
N LEU A 6 10.01 19.88 -2.97
CA LEU A 6 9.49 19.27 -4.20
C LEU A 6 10.59 18.56 -5.01
N LEU A 7 11.80 19.09 -4.99
CA LEU A 7 12.96 18.49 -5.63
C LEU A 7 13.46 17.25 -4.86
N SER A 8 13.31 17.18 -3.53
CA SER A 8 13.70 16.00 -2.75
C SER A 8 12.74 14.83 -2.93
N ALA A 9 11.43 15.06 -2.99
CA ALA A 9 10.45 14.01 -3.29
C ALA A 9 10.56 13.50 -4.74
N LEU A 10 10.90 14.37 -5.69
CA LEU A 10 11.26 13.98 -7.05
C LEU A 10 12.62 13.26 -7.11
N SER A 11 13.60 13.66 -6.29
CA SER A 11 14.94 13.06 -6.28
C SER A 11 14.92 11.60 -5.80
N VAL A 12 14.02 11.23 -4.88
CA VAL A 12 13.93 9.87 -4.37
C VAL A 12 13.27 8.91 -5.37
N ALA A 13 12.31 9.39 -6.15
CA ALA A 13 11.83 8.64 -7.32
C ALA A 13 12.88 8.61 -8.46
N ILE A 14 13.77 9.61 -8.52
CA ILE A 14 14.82 9.75 -9.53
C ILE A 14 16.11 9.00 -9.11
N LEU A 15 16.44 8.86 -7.83
CA LEU A 15 17.66 8.16 -7.37
C LEU A 15 17.53 6.64 -7.41
N SER A 16 16.33 6.07 -7.38
CA SER A 16 16.10 4.67 -7.80
C SER A 16 15.89 4.51 -9.30
N CYS A 17 15.79 5.60 -10.07
CA CYS A 17 15.51 5.65 -11.50
C CYS A 17 16.19 6.88 -12.13
N ASN A 18 17.52 6.98 -12.04
CA ASN A 18 18.21 8.01 -12.84
C ASN A 18 18.23 7.56 -14.30
N GLU A 19 17.42 8.25 -15.11
CA GLU A 19 17.66 8.64 -16.49
C GLU A 19 16.36 8.96 -17.22
N ALA A 20 15.81 10.16 -16.94
CA ALA A 20 15.02 10.87 -17.93
C ALA A 20 15.34 12.38 -17.84
N PRO A 21 15.65 13.06 -18.96
CA PRO A 21 15.98 14.47 -18.93
C PRO A 21 14.76 15.30 -18.51
N GLN A 22 15.00 16.36 -17.73
CA GLN A 22 14.00 17.30 -17.19
C GLN A 22 12.98 17.86 -18.23
N LYS A 23 13.23 17.69 -19.51
CA LYS A 23 12.31 18.11 -20.59
C LYS A 23 11.04 17.27 -20.69
N ASP A 24 11.05 16.01 -20.24
CA ASP A 24 9.90 15.12 -20.39
C ASP A 24 8.85 15.28 -19.29
N ILE A 25 9.23 15.79 -18.11
CA ILE A 25 8.29 16.03 -16.99
C ILE A 25 7.22 17.07 -17.37
N LYS A 26 7.60 18.13 -18.11
CA LYS A 26 6.61 19.10 -18.62
C LYS A 26 5.71 18.52 -19.72
N LYS A 27 6.22 17.59 -20.49
CA LYS A 27 5.47 16.88 -21.55
C LYS A 27 4.53 15.82 -20.97
N GLU A 28 4.96 15.11 -19.91
CA GLU A 28 4.12 14.18 -19.15
C GLU A 28 2.99 14.90 -18.40
N LEU A 29 3.26 16.06 -17.79
CA LEU A 29 2.22 16.89 -17.16
C LEU A 29 1.20 17.41 -18.20
N LYS A 30 1.63 17.71 -19.43
CA LYS A 30 0.74 18.14 -20.51
C LYS A 30 -0.03 16.99 -21.16
N ALA A 31 0.62 15.83 -21.35
CA ALA A 31 -0.03 14.59 -21.79
C ALA A 31 -1.00 14.04 -20.74
N THR A 32 -0.69 14.29 -19.45
CA THR A 32 -1.55 13.91 -18.32
C THR A 32 -2.86 14.68 -18.33
N SER A 33 -2.87 15.95 -18.69
CA SER A 33 -4.11 16.75 -18.73
C SER A 33 -5.05 16.37 -19.89
N THR A 34 -4.50 15.92 -21.02
CA THR A 34 -5.27 15.62 -22.23
C THR A 34 -5.90 14.21 -22.24
N ALA A 35 -5.29 13.24 -21.53
CA ALA A 35 -5.80 11.88 -21.44
C ALA A 35 -6.96 11.72 -20.43
N TYR A 36 -7.14 12.66 -19.50
CA TYR A 36 -8.26 12.68 -18.56
C TYR A 36 -9.62 12.85 -19.21
N THR A 37 -9.67 13.48 -20.37
CA THR A 37 -10.92 13.75 -21.10
C THR A 37 -11.54 12.52 -21.76
N LYS A 38 -10.82 11.40 -21.86
CA LYS A 38 -11.29 10.20 -22.59
C LYS A 38 -11.69 9.00 -21.74
N LYS A 39 -11.41 8.96 -20.41
CA LYS A 39 -11.71 7.80 -19.54
C LYS A 39 -12.38 8.26 -18.25
N GLY A 40 -13.66 8.22 -18.24
CA GLY A 40 -14.55 8.80 -17.26
C GLY A 40 -14.44 8.34 -15.81
N ILE A 41 -14.16 9.27 -14.92
CA ILE A 41 -14.65 9.23 -13.54
C ILE A 41 -16.12 9.62 -13.58
N ILE A 42 -17.01 8.77 -13.07
CA ILE A 42 -18.41 9.12 -12.91
C ILE A 42 -18.58 9.75 -11.55
N VAL A 43 -18.92 11.01 -11.58
CA VAL A 43 -19.31 11.73 -10.38
C VAL A 43 -20.83 11.72 -10.32
N ALA A 44 -21.36 11.15 -9.23
CA ALA A 44 -22.79 11.00 -9.05
C ALA A 44 -23.51 12.33 -8.84
N HIS A 45 -24.71 12.44 -9.33
CA HIS A 45 -25.65 13.47 -8.92
C HIS A 45 -26.48 12.91 -7.75
N ALA A 46 -26.32 13.46 -6.54
CA ALA A 46 -27.18 13.15 -5.43
C ALA A 46 -28.45 13.99 -5.54
N GLY A 47 -29.56 13.40 -5.86
CA GLY A 47 -30.89 14.02 -5.79
C GLY A 47 -31.36 14.13 -4.34
N GLY A 48 -32.10 15.17 -3.98
CA GLY A 48 -32.72 15.33 -2.65
C GLY A 48 -31.83 15.88 -1.53
N PHE A 49 -30.54 16.01 -1.73
CA PHE A 49 -29.57 16.54 -0.75
C PHE A 49 -29.60 18.06 -0.62
N GLU A 50 -30.02 18.76 -1.66
CA GLU A 50 -29.95 20.22 -1.78
C GLU A 50 -30.70 20.99 -0.67
N ALA A 51 -31.85 20.51 -0.24
CA ALA A 51 -32.69 21.24 0.69
C ALA A 51 -32.17 21.26 2.14
N ARG A 52 -31.35 20.29 2.54
CA ARG A 52 -30.82 20.17 3.92
C ARG A 52 -29.48 20.88 4.14
N VAL A 53 -28.73 21.12 3.05
CA VAL A 53 -27.40 21.70 3.11
C VAL A 53 -27.42 23.22 3.13
N LEU A 54 -28.45 23.85 2.56
CA LEU A 54 -28.55 25.31 2.41
C LEU A 54 -28.82 26.08 3.73
N GLY A 55 -29.18 25.38 4.82
CA GLY A 55 -29.49 26.01 6.13
C GLY A 55 -28.29 26.19 7.07
N ALA A 56 -27.08 25.77 6.68
CA ALA A 56 -26.06 25.45 7.66
C ALA A 56 -24.73 26.22 7.57
N LEU A 57 -24.67 27.39 6.92
CA LEU A 57 -23.41 28.10 6.68
C LEU A 57 -23.28 29.37 7.52
N GLU A 58 -22.81 29.24 8.76
CA GLU A 58 -22.27 30.37 9.54
C GLU A 58 -20.78 30.17 9.82
N LYS A 59 -20.00 31.23 9.70
CA LYS A 59 -18.56 31.26 9.96
C LYS A 59 -18.24 31.04 11.44
N ILE A 60 -17.17 30.30 11.71
CA ILE A 60 -16.57 30.21 13.04
C ILE A 60 -15.46 31.25 13.11
N ASP A 61 -15.46 32.04 14.18
CA ASP A 61 -14.31 32.82 14.61
C ASP A 61 -13.42 31.96 15.52
N GLY A 62 -12.23 31.74 15.05
CA GLY A 62 -11.03 31.14 15.63
C GLY A 62 -11.14 30.12 16.76
N GLU A 63 -11.85 30.31 17.84
CA GLU A 63 -11.89 29.42 19.02
C GLU A 63 -13.32 29.06 19.47
N LYS A 64 -14.34 29.58 18.79
CA LYS A 64 -15.75 29.29 19.06
C LYS A 64 -16.24 28.09 18.22
N LEU A 65 -16.94 27.19 18.87
CA LEU A 65 -17.71 26.19 18.13
C LEU A 65 -18.82 26.85 17.32
N SER A 66 -19.03 26.43 16.08
CA SER A 66 -20.15 26.89 15.27
C SER A 66 -21.48 26.43 15.87
N LYS A 67 -22.58 27.11 15.51
CA LYS A 67 -23.93 26.66 15.89
C LYS A 67 -24.21 25.21 15.49
N GLU A 68 -23.67 24.76 14.37
CA GLU A 68 -23.81 23.38 13.93
C GLU A 68 -22.94 22.41 14.72
N SER A 69 -21.73 22.81 15.10
CA SER A 69 -20.89 22.01 16.00
C SER A 69 -21.59 21.86 17.35
N ILE A 70 -22.14 22.94 17.88
CA ILE A 70 -22.95 22.93 19.11
C ILE A 70 -24.15 21.99 18.94
N ALA A 71 -24.93 22.13 17.86
CA ALA A 71 -26.08 21.27 17.59
C ALA A 71 -25.69 19.78 17.47
N LYS A 72 -24.52 19.48 16.95
CA LYS A 72 -23.98 18.10 16.91
C LYS A 72 -23.61 17.56 18.28
N VAL A 73 -23.01 18.39 19.13
CA VAL A 73 -22.72 18.05 20.53
C VAL A 73 -24.02 17.87 21.31
N GLU A 74 -24.96 18.82 21.24
CA GLU A 74 -26.24 18.76 21.88
C GLU A 74 -27.07 17.53 21.50
N SER A 75 -27.01 17.13 20.21
CA SER A 75 -27.74 15.95 19.74
C SER A 75 -27.27 14.63 20.40
N ASN A 76 -26.10 14.63 20.99
CA ASN A 76 -25.52 13.43 21.64
C ASN A 76 -25.96 13.26 23.11
N ARG A 77 -26.50 14.29 23.72
CA ARG A 77 -27.00 14.29 25.11
C ARG A 77 -26.10 13.53 26.09
N GLY A 78 -25.07 14.17 26.61
CA GLY A 78 -24.15 13.60 27.56
C GLY A 78 -22.95 14.50 27.84
N LYS A 79 -22.04 13.97 28.64
CA LYS A 79 -20.77 14.69 28.95
C LYS A 79 -19.91 14.84 27.71
N VAL A 80 -19.29 16.01 27.59
CA VAL A 80 -18.33 16.35 26.52
C VAL A 80 -16.95 16.39 27.14
N LEU A 81 -15.98 15.72 26.54
CA LEU A 81 -14.58 15.82 26.89
C LEU A 81 -13.85 16.70 25.88
N VAL A 82 -12.99 17.56 26.38
CA VAL A 82 -12.21 18.52 25.63
C VAL A 82 -10.76 18.46 26.09
N ASP A 83 -9.81 18.57 25.18
CA ASP A 83 -8.38 18.64 25.48
C ASP A 83 -8.02 19.91 26.27
N ASP A 84 -8.68 21.02 26.04
CA ASP A 84 -8.56 22.27 26.81
C ASP A 84 -9.96 22.92 26.95
N PRO A 85 -10.64 22.76 28.12
CA PRO A 85 -11.96 23.35 28.33
C PRO A 85 -12.01 24.88 28.17
N ALA A 86 -10.91 25.58 28.41
CA ALA A 86 -10.84 27.03 28.24
C ALA A 86 -10.92 27.49 26.78
N LYS A 87 -10.65 26.60 25.83
CA LYS A 87 -10.73 26.87 24.39
C LYS A 87 -12.12 26.64 23.81
N VAL A 88 -13.06 26.13 24.58
CA VAL A 88 -14.42 25.84 24.11
C VAL A 88 -15.38 26.87 24.66
N SER A 89 -16.11 27.53 23.76
CA SER A 89 -17.17 28.47 24.13
C SER A 89 -18.42 28.24 23.29
N GLY A 90 -19.57 28.66 23.82
CA GLY A 90 -20.86 28.60 23.13
C GLY A 90 -21.64 27.29 23.31
N LEU A 91 -21.18 26.36 24.14
CA LEU A 91 -22.01 25.23 24.59
C LEU A 91 -23.02 25.70 25.63
N PRO A 92 -24.27 25.17 25.62
CA PRO A 92 -25.26 25.46 26.67
C PRO A 92 -24.75 24.98 28.04
N ASP A 93 -25.13 25.72 29.09
CA ASP A 93 -24.82 25.37 30.48
C ASP A 93 -25.35 23.99 30.92
N THR A 94 -26.28 23.41 30.14
CA THR A 94 -26.83 22.08 30.35
C THR A 94 -25.92 20.95 29.92
N ILE A 95 -24.81 21.27 29.25
CA ILE A 95 -23.83 20.28 28.81
C ILE A 95 -22.64 20.29 29.78
N GLU A 96 -22.40 19.16 30.41
CA GLU A 96 -21.24 19.00 31.26
C GLU A 96 -19.97 18.91 30.38
N VAL A 97 -19.05 19.83 30.58
CA VAL A 97 -17.74 19.87 29.89
C VAL A 97 -16.67 19.51 30.90
N GLY A 98 -15.87 18.49 30.57
CA GLY A 98 -14.72 18.09 31.37
C GLY A 98 -13.44 18.03 30.52
N GLY A 99 -12.31 18.31 31.13
CA GLY A 99 -11.02 18.11 30.47
C GLY A 99 -10.72 16.64 30.23
N LEU A 100 -10.03 16.33 29.11
CA LEU A 100 -9.61 14.96 28.79
C LEU A 100 -8.69 14.34 29.88
N PHE A 101 -8.03 15.17 30.65
CA PHE A 101 -7.03 14.75 31.63
C PHE A 101 -7.47 14.99 33.08
N ASP A 102 -8.66 15.55 33.31
CA ASP A 102 -9.16 15.89 34.64
C ASP A 102 -9.59 14.65 35.43
N ASP A 103 -10.12 13.65 34.74
CA ASP A 103 -10.56 12.40 35.32
C ASP A 103 -9.51 11.29 35.06
N PRO A 104 -8.91 10.71 36.14
CA PRO A 104 -7.88 9.69 35.98
C PRO A 104 -8.33 8.43 35.21
N GLU A 105 -9.61 8.02 35.36
CA GLU A 105 -10.14 6.83 34.66
C GLU A 105 -10.31 7.11 33.17
N ILE A 106 -10.82 8.30 32.82
CA ILE A 106 -10.93 8.74 31.43
C ILE A 106 -9.57 8.90 30.81
N LYS A 107 -8.63 9.51 31.53
CA LYS A 107 -7.22 9.62 31.10
C LYS A 107 -6.62 8.23 30.84
N ALA A 108 -6.81 7.28 31.73
CA ALA A 108 -6.34 5.90 31.56
C ALA A 108 -7.00 5.24 30.32
N ALA A 109 -8.30 5.45 30.11
CA ALA A 109 -9.02 4.94 28.95
C ALA A 109 -8.48 5.53 27.64
N LEU A 110 -8.20 6.83 27.57
CA LEU A 110 -7.62 7.47 26.38
C LEU A 110 -6.18 7.02 26.09
N LEU A 111 -5.50 6.52 27.12
CA LEU A 111 -4.16 5.93 26.99
C LEU A 111 -4.20 4.41 26.74
N GLU A 112 -5.38 3.80 26.67
CA GLU A 112 -5.55 2.38 26.32
C GLU A 112 -5.21 2.16 24.84
N THR A 113 -4.67 1.00 24.53
CA THR A 113 -4.37 0.59 23.16
C THR A 113 -5.57 -0.10 22.50
N ASP A 114 -6.42 -0.74 23.30
CA ASP A 114 -7.65 -1.37 22.84
C ASP A 114 -8.77 -0.31 22.71
N GLU A 115 -9.16 -0.02 21.49
CA GLU A 115 -10.21 0.96 21.17
C GLU A 115 -11.57 0.59 21.78
N ALA A 116 -11.96 -0.67 21.71
CA ALA A 116 -13.27 -1.10 22.19
C ALA A 116 -13.37 -0.91 23.70
N LYS A 117 -12.33 -1.31 24.44
CA LYS A 117 -12.21 -1.13 25.88
C LYS A 117 -12.20 0.36 26.26
N ALA A 118 -11.42 1.17 25.56
CA ALA A 118 -11.37 2.62 25.75
C ALA A 118 -12.76 3.25 25.55
N ALA A 119 -13.43 2.92 24.47
CA ALA A 119 -14.75 3.44 24.15
C ALA A 119 -15.82 3.01 25.17
N ASP A 120 -15.74 1.77 25.66
CA ASP A 120 -16.65 1.29 26.69
C ASP A 120 -16.49 2.07 28.01
N LEU A 121 -15.28 2.25 28.47
CA LEU A 121 -14.99 3.02 29.69
C LEU A 121 -15.48 4.47 29.58
N ILE A 122 -15.15 5.13 28.46
CA ILE A 122 -15.54 6.52 28.17
C ILE A 122 -17.08 6.62 28.07
N TYR A 123 -17.72 5.67 27.39
CA TYR A 123 -19.19 5.66 27.25
C TYR A 123 -19.89 5.40 28.57
N GLN A 124 -19.38 4.49 29.43
CA GLN A 124 -19.88 4.20 30.75
C GLN A 124 -19.76 5.39 31.70
N ALA A 125 -18.71 6.19 31.57
CA ALA A 125 -18.53 7.45 32.27
C ALA A 125 -19.49 8.58 31.81
N GLY A 126 -20.48 8.25 30.96
CA GLY A 126 -21.49 9.21 30.50
C GLY A 126 -21.04 10.09 29.31
N VAL A 127 -19.81 9.94 28.83
CA VAL A 127 -19.28 10.75 27.73
C VAL A 127 -19.91 10.33 26.40
N ARG A 128 -20.33 11.32 25.63
CA ARG A 128 -20.92 11.14 24.29
C ARG A 128 -20.19 11.86 23.18
N SER A 129 -19.38 12.82 23.53
CA SER A 129 -18.58 13.57 22.56
C SER A 129 -17.18 13.83 23.10
N VAL A 130 -16.21 13.82 22.18
CA VAL A 130 -14.82 14.17 22.43
C VAL A 130 -14.42 15.25 21.43
N ILE A 131 -13.83 16.33 21.89
CA ILE A 131 -13.32 17.45 21.10
C ILE A 131 -11.81 17.51 21.27
N VAL A 132 -11.09 17.46 20.18
CA VAL A 132 -9.62 17.50 20.16
C VAL A 132 -9.16 18.63 19.23
N HIS A 133 -8.35 19.55 19.74
CA HIS A 133 -7.83 20.65 18.93
C HIS A 133 -6.64 20.21 18.06
N HIS A 134 -6.56 20.73 16.84
CA HIS A 134 -5.48 20.42 15.90
C HIS A 134 -4.09 20.82 16.41
N THR A 135 -4.03 21.73 17.38
CA THR A 135 -2.78 22.20 18.01
C THR A 135 -2.30 21.30 19.14
N LEU A 136 -3.10 20.28 19.53
CA LEU A 136 -2.66 19.31 20.51
C LEU A 136 -1.50 18.51 19.92
N SER A 137 -0.31 18.69 20.49
CA SER A 137 0.83 17.87 20.14
C SER A 137 0.79 16.63 21.05
N PRO A 138 0.64 15.42 20.49
CA PRO A 138 0.76 14.23 21.31
C PRO A 138 2.15 14.24 21.93
N SER A 139 2.25 14.06 23.25
CA SER A 139 3.54 13.83 23.88
C SER A 139 4.13 12.56 23.28
N THR A 140 5.45 12.51 23.17
CA THR A 140 6.21 11.38 22.62
C THR A 140 5.88 10.03 23.27
N ASP A 141 5.28 10.06 24.47
CA ASP A 141 4.88 8.87 25.22
C ASP A 141 3.49 8.33 24.85
N VAL A 142 2.74 9.01 23.99
CA VAL A 142 1.34 8.63 23.71
C VAL A 142 1.24 7.43 22.75
N GLY A 143 2.27 7.14 21.95
CA GLY A 143 2.31 5.96 21.05
C GLY A 143 1.04 5.82 20.19
N ALA A 144 0.64 4.60 19.86
CA ALA A 144 -0.59 4.28 19.13
C ALA A 144 -1.86 4.22 20.01
N ARG A 145 -1.89 4.95 21.12
CA ARG A 145 -3.03 5.03 22.03
C ARG A 145 -4.19 5.77 21.40
N VAL A 146 -5.41 5.54 21.92
CA VAL A 146 -6.65 6.08 21.36
C VAL A 146 -6.60 7.59 21.17
N LEU A 147 -6.04 8.34 22.13
CA LEU A 147 -5.92 9.79 22.00
C LEU A 147 -5.06 10.22 20.80
N ALA A 148 -3.91 9.59 20.59
CA ALA A 148 -3.06 9.89 19.43
C ALA A 148 -3.78 9.61 18.11
N ARG A 149 -4.52 8.52 18.06
CA ARG A 149 -5.32 8.14 16.89
C ARG A 149 -6.46 9.12 16.62
N LEU A 150 -7.12 9.64 17.66
CA LEU A 150 -8.12 10.71 17.53
C LEU A 150 -7.51 12.00 16.99
N ILE A 151 -6.32 12.39 17.47
CA ILE A 151 -5.60 13.59 17.00
C ILE A 151 -5.22 13.48 15.53
N HIS A 152 -4.76 12.29 15.09
CA HIS A 152 -4.36 12.03 13.71
C HIS A 152 -5.52 11.62 12.79
N HIS A 153 -6.75 11.57 13.31
CA HIS A 153 -7.93 11.14 12.56
C HIS A 153 -7.78 9.71 11.98
N ASP A 154 -7.17 8.82 12.73
CA ASP A 154 -7.10 7.40 12.38
C ASP A 154 -8.50 6.77 12.39
N PHE A 155 -8.63 5.64 11.69
CA PHE A 155 -9.88 4.90 11.69
C PHE A 155 -10.15 4.28 13.07
N LEU A 156 -11.25 4.71 13.70
CA LEU A 156 -11.73 4.20 14.99
C LEU A 156 -13.22 3.86 14.88
N GLU A 157 -13.58 2.60 15.05
CA GLU A 157 -14.95 2.12 14.82
C GLU A 157 -15.97 2.68 15.80
N ARG A 158 -15.54 2.96 17.04
CA ARG A 158 -16.38 3.45 18.14
C ARG A 158 -16.33 4.98 18.30
N PHE A 159 -15.38 5.66 17.71
CA PHE A 159 -15.25 7.12 17.73
C PHE A 159 -15.56 7.69 16.34
N GLN A 160 -16.80 8.07 16.12
CA GLN A 160 -17.25 8.63 14.86
C GLN A 160 -16.86 10.09 14.74
N LEU A 161 -16.03 10.45 13.76
CA LEU A 161 -15.86 11.84 13.41
C LEU A 161 -17.18 12.40 12.84
N VAL A 162 -17.63 13.52 13.39
CA VAL A 162 -18.88 14.18 12.98
C VAL A 162 -18.65 15.59 12.40
N ARG A 163 -17.51 16.21 12.74
CA ARG A 163 -17.14 17.51 12.21
C ARG A 163 -15.62 17.74 12.27
N VAL A 164 -15.12 18.38 11.25
CA VAL A 164 -13.75 18.91 11.18
C VAL A 164 -13.85 20.41 11.19
N GLY A 165 -13.69 21.02 12.37
CA GLY A 165 -13.66 22.46 12.54
C GLY A 165 -12.34 23.10 12.03
N GLU A 166 -12.24 24.43 12.07
CA GLU A 166 -11.00 25.12 11.72
C GLU A 166 -9.86 24.74 12.69
N ASN A 167 -10.19 24.58 13.97
CA ASN A 167 -9.19 24.32 15.03
C ASN A 167 -9.37 22.98 15.76
N ALA A 168 -10.45 22.26 15.56
CA ALA A 168 -10.76 21.06 16.33
C ALA A 168 -11.46 19.97 15.54
N LEU A 169 -11.23 18.72 15.94
CA LEU A 169 -11.97 17.52 15.51
C LEU A 169 -13.05 17.22 16.57
N ILE A 170 -14.27 16.92 16.14
CA ILE A 170 -15.38 16.57 17.01
C ILE A 170 -15.79 15.12 16.72
N TYR A 171 -15.68 14.30 17.75
CA TYR A 171 -16.04 12.89 17.71
C TYR A 171 -17.30 12.61 18.53
N ARG A 172 -18.10 11.69 18.05
CA ARG A 172 -19.16 11.03 18.82
C ARG A 172 -18.65 9.68 19.30
N VAL A 173 -18.85 9.39 20.60
CA VAL A 173 -18.58 8.07 21.14
C VAL A 173 -19.82 7.19 20.94
N ARG A 174 -19.66 6.08 20.25
CA ARG A 174 -20.75 5.12 19.95
C ARG A 174 -20.83 4.04 21.03
N LYS A 175 -22.05 3.60 21.34
CA LYS A 175 -22.27 2.43 22.19
C LYS A 175 -21.84 1.13 21.52
N SER A 176 -21.96 1.05 20.20
CA SER A 176 -21.62 -0.14 19.41
C SER A 176 -21.06 0.25 18.04
N VAL A 177 -20.32 -0.66 17.44
CA VAL A 177 -19.83 -0.53 16.06
C VAL A 177 -21.01 -0.56 15.10
N VAL A 178 -20.94 0.22 14.03
CA VAL A 178 -21.90 0.08 12.91
C VAL A 178 -21.48 -1.11 12.08
N SER A 179 -22.33 -2.12 12.02
CA SER A 179 -22.06 -3.32 11.24
C SER A 179 -22.70 -3.28 9.86
N PHE A 180 -22.04 -3.91 8.90
CA PHE A 180 -22.62 -4.21 7.59
C PHE A 180 -22.28 -5.67 7.27
N PRO A 181 -23.02 -6.63 7.86
CA PRO A 181 -22.68 -8.03 7.69
C PRO A 181 -22.88 -8.48 6.24
N GLN A 182 -22.02 -9.38 5.79
CA GLN A 182 -22.03 -9.91 4.43
C GLN A 182 -23.40 -10.47 3.98
N PRO A 183 -24.19 -11.20 4.82
CA PRO A 183 -25.52 -11.65 4.43
C PRO A 183 -26.48 -10.51 4.08
N LEU A 184 -26.39 -9.39 4.81
CA LEU A 184 -27.18 -8.20 4.52
C LEU A 184 -26.74 -7.56 3.21
N ALA A 185 -25.43 -7.38 3.00
CA ALA A 185 -24.90 -6.84 1.77
C ALA A 185 -25.32 -7.70 0.56
N ALA A 186 -25.26 -9.03 0.69
CA ALA A 186 -25.71 -9.97 -0.34
C ALA A 186 -27.20 -9.83 -0.66
N SER A 187 -28.03 -9.65 0.38
CA SER A 187 -29.48 -9.45 0.18
C SER A 187 -29.77 -8.14 -0.56
N ILE A 188 -29.04 -7.08 -0.25
CA ILE A 188 -29.17 -5.78 -0.92
C ILE A 188 -28.70 -5.89 -2.38
N VAL A 189 -27.56 -6.51 -2.66
CA VAL A 189 -27.03 -6.70 -4.01
C VAL A 189 -28.04 -7.48 -4.87
N ARG A 190 -28.61 -8.57 -4.32
CA ARG A 190 -29.64 -9.35 -5.01
C ARG A 190 -30.87 -8.50 -5.31
N TYR A 191 -31.37 -7.75 -4.31
CA TYR A 191 -32.50 -6.85 -4.52
C TYR A 191 -32.22 -5.84 -5.66
N LEU A 192 -31.07 -5.17 -5.64
CA LEU A 192 -30.70 -4.22 -6.68
C LEU A 192 -30.66 -4.89 -8.06
N ARG A 193 -30.08 -6.09 -8.17
CA ARG A 193 -29.99 -6.83 -9.43
C ARG A 193 -31.36 -7.18 -9.99
N GLU A 194 -32.24 -7.73 -9.16
CA GLU A 194 -33.60 -8.10 -9.55
C GLU A 194 -34.41 -6.87 -9.99
N ARG A 195 -34.33 -5.78 -9.24
CA ARG A 195 -34.99 -4.51 -9.57
C ARG A 195 -34.47 -3.91 -10.87
N LEU A 196 -33.16 -3.93 -11.13
CA LEU A 196 -32.53 -3.44 -12.33
C LEU A 196 -32.82 -4.33 -13.57
N LYS A 197 -33.20 -5.60 -13.36
CA LYS A 197 -33.80 -6.47 -14.39
C LYS A 197 -35.26 -6.12 -14.73
N GLY A 198 -35.92 -5.33 -13.92
CA GLY A 198 -37.31 -4.94 -14.07
C GLY A 198 -38.30 -5.79 -13.25
N GLU A 199 -37.81 -6.61 -12.33
CA GLU A 199 -38.66 -7.40 -11.43
C GLU A 199 -39.28 -6.50 -10.36
N THR A 200 -40.60 -6.49 -10.25
CA THR A 200 -41.35 -5.60 -9.34
C THR A 200 -41.78 -6.28 -8.04
N SER A 201 -41.72 -7.60 -7.97
CA SER A 201 -42.17 -8.39 -6.82
C SER A 201 -41.12 -8.57 -5.73
N THR A 202 -39.92 -8.04 -5.91
CA THR A 202 -38.79 -8.19 -4.98
C THR A 202 -39.02 -7.38 -3.71
N THR A 203 -38.89 -8.04 -2.55
CA THR A 203 -39.01 -7.38 -1.24
C THR A 203 -37.65 -6.89 -0.76
N VAL A 204 -37.66 -5.69 -0.19
CA VAL A 204 -36.46 -5.15 0.50
C VAL A 204 -36.11 -6.04 1.69
N PRO A 205 -34.84 -6.33 1.95
CA PRO A 205 -34.42 -7.09 3.12
C PRO A 205 -34.97 -6.53 4.42
N ASP A 206 -35.55 -7.41 5.26
CA ASP A 206 -36.13 -7.01 6.54
C ASP A 206 -35.04 -6.78 7.60
N LEU A 207 -34.88 -5.54 8.02
CA LEU A 207 -33.93 -5.12 9.05
C LEU A 207 -34.65 -4.59 10.29
N LYS A 208 -35.39 -5.46 10.97
CA LYS A 208 -36.18 -5.11 12.12
C LYS A 208 -35.44 -4.53 13.33
N SER A 209 -34.13 -4.56 13.38
CA SER A 209 -33.35 -4.29 14.59
C SER A 209 -32.50 -3.01 14.60
N GLU A 210 -32.31 -2.32 13.48
CA GLU A 210 -31.43 -1.15 13.44
C GLU A 210 -32.18 0.15 13.12
N THR A 211 -32.35 0.98 14.16
CA THR A 211 -32.79 2.37 13.99
C THR A 211 -31.61 3.23 13.60
N GLY A 212 -31.57 3.75 12.38
CA GLY A 212 -30.50 4.61 11.94
C GLY A 212 -30.74 5.26 10.59
N ASN A 213 -29.89 6.21 10.22
CA ASN A 213 -29.86 6.76 8.86
C ASN A 213 -29.21 5.72 7.92
N TRP A 214 -29.98 5.29 6.92
CA TRP A 214 -29.50 4.36 5.91
C TRP A 214 -28.94 5.13 4.72
N THR A 215 -27.63 5.38 4.72
CA THR A 215 -26.95 5.97 3.57
C THR A 215 -26.11 4.90 2.90
N PHE A 216 -26.40 4.66 1.64
CA PHE A 216 -25.67 3.70 0.83
C PHE A 216 -25.10 4.34 -0.42
N VAL A 217 -24.04 3.72 -0.93
CA VAL A 217 -23.50 3.97 -2.26
C VAL A 217 -23.55 2.66 -3.03
N ALA A 218 -24.16 2.68 -4.22
CA ALA A 218 -24.15 1.55 -5.13
C ALA A 218 -23.43 1.91 -6.42
N THR A 219 -22.57 1.01 -6.91
CA THR A 219 -21.79 1.20 -8.13
C THR A 219 -22.02 0.04 -9.09
N LEU A 220 -22.26 0.35 -10.36
CA LEU A 220 -22.24 -0.63 -11.45
C LEU A 220 -20.90 -0.58 -12.17
N ARG A 221 -20.25 -1.73 -12.28
CA ARG A 221 -18.99 -1.88 -13.02
C ARG A 221 -19.11 -2.94 -14.10
N GLY A 222 -18.43 -2.69 -15.19
CA GLY A 222 -18.29 -3.65 -16.28
C GLY A 222 -17.29 -3.19 -17.33
N GLN A 223 -16.69 -4.12 -18.05
CA GLN A 223 -15.75 -3.85 -19.14
C GLN A 223 -14.59 -2.89 -18.73
N GLY A 224 -14.11 -3.01 -17.51
CA GLY A 224 -13.05 -2.16 -16.95
C GLY A 224 -13.48 -0.71 -16.69
N ARG A 225 -14.77 -0.44 -16.47
CA ARG A 225 -15.31 0.92 -16.25
C ARG A 225 -16.31 0.96 -15.12
N GLU A 226 -16.35 2.09 -14.43
CA GLU A 226 -17.45 2.49 -13.60
C GLU A 226 -18.57 3.06 -14.50
N LEU A 227 -19.70 2.37 -14.57
CA LEU A 227 -20.80 2.74 -15.47
C LEU A 227 -21.80 3.68 -14.80
N ALA A 228 -22.11 3.43 -13.53
CA ALA A 228 -22.97 4.28 -12.72
C ALA A 228 -22.58 4.20 -11.25
N ILE A 229 -22.77 5.30 -10.54
CA ILE A 229 -22.63 5.35 -9.09
C ILE A 229 -23.78 6.18 -8.52
N ALA A 230 -24.54 5.60 -7.60
CA ALA A 230 -25.69 6.21 -6.97
C ALA A 230 -25.50 6.32 -5.46
N PHE A 231 -26.13 7.32 -4.87
CA PHE A 231 -26.11 7.59 -3.43
C PHE A 231 -27.54 7.69 -2.91
N SER A 232 -27.84 6.98 -1.84
CA SER A 232 -29.10 7.13 -1.13
C SER A 232 -28.92 7.87 0.19
N GLN A 233 -29.97 8.50 0.70
CA GLN A 233 -29.91 9.29 1.94
C GLN A 233 -31.18 9.23 2.79
N ASP A 234 -32.08 8.32 2.51
CA ASP A 234 -33.32 8.19 3.29
C ASP A 234 -33.07 7.50 4.64
N ARG A 235 -33.93 7.82 5.62
CA ARG A 235 -33.92 7.16 6.92
C ARG A 235 -34.61 5.78 6.89
N ASN A 236 -35.31 5.49 5.83
CA ASN A 236 -36.01 4.24 5.57
C ASN A 236 -35.19 3.44 4.53
N LEU A 237 -34.95 2.17 4.84
CA LEU A 237 -34.17 1.31 3.94
C LEU A 237 -34.88 1.11 2.58
N GLN A 238 -36.20 0.91 2.60
CA GLN A 238 -36.99 0.77 1.37
C GLN A 238 -36.78 1.96 0.43
N ASN A 239 -36.94 3.18 0.97
CA ASN A 239 -36.77 4.40 0.18
C ASN A 239 -35.31 4.55 -0.30
N SER A 240 -34.35 4.21 0.54
CA SER A 240 -32.92 4.21 0.15
C SER A 240 -32.64 3.27 -1.01
N MET A 241 -33.22 2.09 -1.02
CA MET A 241 -33.05 1.12 -2.11
C MET A 241 -33.72 1.60 -3.40
N GLU A 242 -34.93 2.15 -3.33
CA GLU A 242 -35.61 2.71 -4.50
C GLU A 242 -34.87 3.95 -5.07
N GLU A 243 -34.28 4.80 -4.23
CA GLU A 243 -33.41 5.89 -4.68
C GLU A 243 -32.20 5.35 -5.46
N LEU A 244 -31.54 4.28 -4.98
CA LEU A 244 -30.40 3.68 -5.65
C LEU A 244 -30.79 3.11 -7.01
N VAL A 245 -31.87 2.32 -7.09
CA VAL A 245 -32.37 1.75 -8.34
C VAL A 245 -32.66 2.86 -9.37
N THR A 246 -33.45 3.86 -8.96
CA THR A 246 -33.84 4.97 -9.84
C THR A 246 -32.62 5.74 -10.38
N ASP A 247 -31.65 6.01 -9.52
CA ASP A 247 -30.45 6.76 -9.89
C ASP A 247 -29.50 5.93 -10.74
N LEU A 248 -29.32 4.63 -10.47
CA LEU A 248 -28.49 3.74 -11.30
C LEU A 248 -29.08 3.62 -12.71
N GLU A 249 -30.38 3.41 -12.84
CA GLU A 249 -31.06 3.37 -14.14
C GLU A 249 -30.91 4.68 -14.93
N ARG A 250 -31.16 5.81 -14.23
CA ARG A 250 -31.04 7.15 -14.83
C ARG A 250 -29.62 7.44 -15.32
N LEU A 251 -28.62 7.10 -14.52
CA LEU A 251 -27.20 7.32 -14.84
C LEU A 251 -26.73 6.40 -15.95
N HIS A 252 -27.17 5.13 -15.94
CA HIS A 252 -26.86 4.18 -16.98
C HIS A 252 -27.51 4.55 -18.31
N ARG A 253 -28.77 5.02 -18.31
CA ARG A 253 -29.48 5.48 -19.52
C ARG A 253 -28.66 6.54 -20.27
N ARG A 254 -27.96 7.44 -19.58
CA ARG A 254 -27.05 8.38 -20.22
C ARG A 254 -25.88 7.69 -20.92
N ARG A 255 -25.45 6.52 -20.42
CA ARG A 255 -24.40 5.73 -21.10
C ARG A 255 -24.91 5.06 -22.36
N VAL A 256 -26.14 4.59 -22.36
CA VAL A 256 -26.83 4.10 -23.57
C VAL A 256 -26.86 5.21 -24.62
N GLU A 257 -27.34 6.40 -24.26
CA GLU A 257 -27.51 7.54 -25.17
C GLU A 257 -26.20 8.07 -25.78
N TYR A 258 -25.14 8.19 -24.96
CA TYR A 258 -23.89 8.84 -25.38
C TYR A 258 -22.80 7.87 -25.87
N PHE A 259 -22.83 6.61 -25.47
CA PHE A 259 -21.76 5.66 -25.72
C PHE A 259 -22.23 4.36 -26.38
N GLY A 260 -23.54 4.20 -26.66
CA GLY A 260 -24.10 3.04 -27.32
C GLY A 260 -24.05 1.75 -26.49
N PHE A 261 -24.05 1.85 -25.15
CA PHE A 261 -24.19 0.68 -24.28
C PHE A 261 -25.59 0.07 -24.46
N PRO A 262 -25.75 -1.27 -24.29
CA PRO A 262 -27.06 -1.88 -24.24
C PRO A 262 -27.91 -1.34 -23.06
N PRO A 263 -29.26 -1.43 -23.14
CA PRO A 263 -30.12 -1.17 -21.99
C PRO A 263 -29.72 -2.02 -20.78
N LEU A 264 -29.90 -1.49 -19.58
CA LEU A 264 -29.44 -2.17 -18.35
C LEU A 264 -30.10 -3.54 -18.15
N SER A 265 -31.39 -3.65 -18.47
CA SER A 265 -32.16 -4.91 -18.41
C SER A 265 -31.60 -6.02 -19.29
N GLU A 266 -30.86 -5.67 -20.34
CA GLU A 266 -30.32 -6.63 -21.31
C GLU A 266 -28.92 -7.14 -20.94
N HIS A 267 -28.18 -6.42 -20.10
CA HIS A 267 -26.79 -6.77 -19.81
C HIS A 267 -26.38 -6.63 -18.33
N ILE A 268 -27.35 -6.46 -17.42
CA ILE A 268 -27.06 -6.35 -15.98
C ILE A 268 -26.33 -7.59 -15.44
N ASP A 269 -26.51 -8.75 -16.04
CA ASP A 269 -25.84 -9.98 -15.65
C ASP A 269 -24.34 -10.01 -16.00
N ASP A 270 -23.91 -9.17 -16.94
CA ASP A 270 -22.50 -8.96 -17.29
C ASP A 270 -21.83 -7.90 -16.38
N LEU A 271 -22.58 -7.28 -15.49
CA LEU A 271 -22.11 -6.21 -14.62
C LEU A 271 -21.94 -6.69 -13.19
N HIS A 272 -20.96 -6.09 -12.51
CA HIS A 272 -20.75 -6.26 -11.07
C HIS A 272 -21.42 -5.12 -10.31
N ILE A 273 -22.10 -5.46 -9.23
CA ILE A 273 -22.69 -4.50 -8.30
C ILE A 273 -21.79 -4.38 -7.09
N GLU A 274 -21.39 -3.15 -6.77
CA GLU A 274 -20.74 -2.83 -5.49
C GLU A 274 -21.75 -2.11 -4.61
N ILE A 275 -21.73 -2.45 -3.32
CA ILE A 275 -22.56 -1.81 -2.31
C ILE A 275 -21.72 -1.34 -1.12
N GLN A 276 -21.89 -0.10 -0.72
CA GLN A 276 -21.19 0.51 0.40
C GLN A 276 -22.20 1.09 1.39
N ARG A 277 -22.07 0.75 2.67
CA ARG A 277 -22.80 1.39 3.75
C ARG A 277 -21.96 2.53 4.33
N VAL A 278 -22.49 3.74 4.31
CA VAL A 278 -21.82 4.90 4.93
C VAL A 278 -21.89 4.74 6.45
N VAL A 279 -20.74 4.67 7.09
CA VAL A 279 -20.60 4.48 8.53
C VAL A 279 -20.14 5.75 9.24
N GLU A 280 -19.46 6.63 8.55
CA GLU A 280 -19.01 7.90 9.09
C GLU A 280 -19.25 9.01 8.08
N ARG A 281 -19.56 10.20 8.56
CA ARG A 281 -19.80 11.38 7.75
C ARG A 281 -19.52 12.64 8.55
N ALA A 282 -18.62 13.46 8.04
CA ALA A 282 -18.18 14.67 8.71
C ALA A 282 -18.11 15.87 7.75
N TYR A 283 -18.66 17.00 8.19
CA TYR A 283 -18.50 18.26 7.51
C TYR A 283 -17.10 18.83 7.77
N ILE A 284 -16.44 19.36 6.74
CA ILE A 284 -15.10 19.94 6.81
C ILE A 284 -15.16 21.45 6.66
N GLU A 285 -14.73 22.17 7.68
CA GLU A 285 -14.56 23.62 7.68
C GLU A 285 -13.17 24.03 7.23
N ASN A 286 -12.15 23.36 7.75
CA ASN A 286 -10.77 23.61 7.35
C ASN A 286 -10.50 23.08 5.94
N ARG A 287 -10.41 24.00 4.98
CA ARG A 287 -10.30 23.71 3.54
C ARG A 287 -8.93 24.06 2.99
N ASP A 288 -7.95 24.20 3.86
CA ASP A 288 -6.57 24.41 3.44
C ASP A 288 -6.02 23.14 2.74
N ASP A 289 -5.31 23.34 1.62
CA ASP A 289 -4.83 22.23 0.81
C ASP A 289 -3.81 21.36 1.58
N GLN A 290 -3.03 21.95 2.47
CA GLN A 290 -2.06 21.20 3.27
C GLN A 290 -2.77 20.39 4.36
N PHE A 291 -3.75 21.00 5.03
CA PHE A 291 -4.59 20.29 5.98
C PHE A 291 -5.29 19.11 5.32
N LEU A 292 -5.98 19.33 4.20
CA LEU A 292 -6.67 18.25 3.48
C LEU A 292 -5.71 17.17 2.97
N SER A 293 -4.48 17.54 2.62
CA SER A 293 -3.47 16.56 2.19
C SER A 293 -3.02 15.61 3.30
N ASN A 294 -3.06 16.06 4.54
CA ASN A 294 -2.68 15.27 5.71
C ASN A 294 -3.88 14.56 6.34
N PHE A 295 -5.07 15.16 6.20
CA PHE A 295 -6.29 14.68 6.84
C PHE A 295 -7.01 13.60 6.03
N TRP A 296 -7.07 13.75 4.70
CA TRP A 296 -7.86 12.89 3.84
C TRP A 296 -7.11 11.61 3.44
N GLU A 297 -7.65 10.47 3.87
CA GLU A 297 -7.07 9.15 3.57
C GLU A 297 -7.62 8.58 2.26
N LEU A 298 -6.76 8.54 1.25
CA LEU A 298 -7.14 8.05 -0.08
C LEU A 298 -7.60 6.59 -0.06
N GLY A 299 -8.78 6.39 -0.62
CA GLY A 299 -9.42 5.08 -0.72
C GLY A 299 -10.26 4.69 0.48
N MET A 300 -10.05 5.32 1.64
CA MET A 300 -10.89 5.18 2.83
C MET A 300 -11.94 6.27 2.90
N ASP A 301 -11.56 7.50 2.55
CA ASP A 301 -12.44 8.65 2.60
C ASP A 301 -13.06 8.92 1.23
N GLY A 302 -14.38 8.87 1.16
CA GLY A 302 -15.16 9.45 0.09
C GLY A 302 -15.41 10.93 0.34
N VAL A 303 -15.82 11.66 -0.68
CA VAL A 303 -16.10 13.09 -0.58
C VAL A 303 -17.42 13.46 -1.22
N PHE A 304 -18.10 14.42 -0.59
CA PHE A 304 -19.21 15.16 -1.19
C PHE A 304 -18.89 16.65 -1.23
N PHE A 305 -19.18 17.30 -2.33
CA PHE A 305 -19.21 18.75 -2.35
C PHE A 305 -20.45 19.28 -3.08
N LEU A 306 -20.98 20.36 -2.51
CA LEU A 306 -22.00 21.18 -3.09
C LEU A 306 -21.40 22.56 -3.33
N THR A 307 -21.39 22.99 -4.58
CA THR A 307 -20.91 24.34 -4.94
C THR A 307 -21.98 25.39 -4.66
N SER A 308 -21.59 26.67 -4.60
CA SER A 308 -22.51 27.79 -4.55
C SER A 308 -23.52 27.79 -5.71
N ALA A 309 -23.14 27.25 -6.86
CA ALA A 309 -24.03 27.06 -8.01
C ALA A 309 -24.94 25.82 -7.86
N LYS A 310 -25.09 25.24 -6.67
CA LYS A 310 -25.90 24.06 -6.34
C LYS A 310 -25.55 22.81 -7.16
N LYS A 311 -24.31 22.70 -7.62
CA LYS A 311 -23.80 21.48 -8.26
C LYS A 311 -23.25 20.55 -7.20
N ILE A 312 -23.88 19.39 -7.06
CA ILE A 312 -23.45 18.33 -6.14
C ILE A 312 -22.57 17.35 -6.89
N ARG A 313 -21.54 16.89 -6.21
CA ARG A 313 -20.64 15.82 -6.66
C ARG A 313 -20.26 14.96 -5.47
N GLY A 314 -20.25 13.65 -5.71
CA GLY A 314 -19.77 12.67 -4.74
C GLY A 314 -18.79 11.72 -5.40
N VAL A 315 -17.80 11.30 -4.65
CA VAL A 315 -16.84 10.25 -5.03
C VAL A 315 -16.76 9.26 -3.88
N ALA A 316 -17.06 8.00 -4.15
CA ALA A 316 -16.97 6.96 -3.14
C ALA A 316 -15.51 6.61 -2.81
N PRO A 317 -15.23 6.13 -1.59
CA PRO A 317 -13.99 5.45 -1.26
C PRO A 317 -13.71 4.38 -2.32
N GLY A 318 -12.54 4.06 -2.67
CA GLY A 318 -12.22 3.04 -3.66
C GLY A 318 -12.40 3.42 -5.13
N SER A 319 -13.23 4.43 -5.48
CA SER A 319 -13.36 4.88 -6.88
C SER A 319 -12.02 5.33 -7.49
N PHE A 320 -11.09 5.80 -6.68
CA PHE A 320 -9.75 6.18 -7.14
C PHE A 320 -8.95 4.98 -7.67
N ALA A 321 -9.20 3.76 -7.17
CA ALA A 321 -8.47 2.55 -7.60
C ALA A 321 -8.61 2.28 -9.10
N TYR A 322 -9.70 2.71 -9.69
CA TYR A 322 -10.05 2.53 -11.10
C TYR A 322 -9.85 3.80 -11.94
N THR A 323 -9.42 4.86 -11.30
CA THR A 323 -9.03 6.11 -11.94
C THR A 323 -7.51 6.19 -12.06
N ARG A 324 -7.01 7.24 -12.65
CA ARG A 324 -5.57 7.46 -12.77
C ARG A 324 -4.90 7.47 -11.41
N SER A 325 -3.71 6.90 -11.33
CA SER A 325 -2.82 6.87 -10.15
C SER A 325 -2.49 8.26 -9.62
N LEU A 326 -3.43 8.90 -8.97
CA LEU A 326 -3.23 10.15 -8.25
C LEU A 326 -3.16 9.78 -6.76
N ASN A 327 -1.97 9.46 -6.32
CA ASN A 327 -1.66 9.03 -4.95
C ASN A 327 -1.61 10.18 -3.93
N ARG A 328 -2.27 11.31 -4.23
CA ARG A 328 -2.31 12.49 -3.35
C ARG A 328 -3.70 13.11 -3.34
N PRO A 329 -4.21 13.49 -2.16
CA PRO A 329 -5.55 14.04 -2.01
C PRO A 329 -5.87 15.22 -2.92
N ILE A 330 -5.06 16.28 -2.88
CA ILE A 330 -5.34 17.51 -3.64
C ILE A 330 -5.29 17.33 -5.16
N PRO A 331 -4.29 16.66 -5.76
CA PRO A 331 -4.34 16.31 -7.17
C PRO A 331 -5.58 15.51 -7.56
N PHE A 332 -6.01 14.57 -6.73
CA PHE A 332 -7.22 13.78 -6.97
C PHE A 332 -8.49 14.65 -6.93
N LEU A 333 -8.66 15.50 -5.90
CA LEU A 333 -9.78 16.43 -5.82
C LEU A 333 -9.84 17.41 -7.00
N LYS A 334 -8.70 17.92 -7.45
CA LYS A 334 -8.61 18.77 -8.65
C LYS A 334 -9.03 18.01 -9.91
N ALA A 335 -8.62 16.76 -10.04
CA ALA A 335 -9.01 15.93 -11.17
C ALA A 335 -10.52 15.66 -11.17
N VAL A 336 -11.10 15.35 -10.00
CA VAL A 336 -12.55 15.19 -9.83
C VAL A 336 -13.30 16.47 -10.20
N ALA A 337 -12.83 17.62 -9.74
CA ALA A 337 -13.44 18.92 -10.06
C ALA A 337 -13.40 19.22 -11.56
N GLN A 338 -12.25 19.02 -12.19
CA GLN A 338 -12.06 19.22 -13.64
C GLN A 338 -12.94 18.28 -14.44
N TYR A 339 -12.97 17.01 -14.07
CA TYR A 339 -13.77 15.99 -14.73
C TYR A 339 -15.28 16.27 -14.62
N SER A 340 -15.70 16.77 -13.45
CA SER A 340 -17.09 17.15 -13.19
C SER A 340 -17.48 18.47 -13.85
N ARG A 341 -16.58 19.09 -14.63
CA ARG A 341 -16.77 20.41 -15.26
C ARG A 341 -17.20 21.47 -14.25
N MET A 342 -16.62 21.42 -13.06
CA MET A 342 -16.83 22.46 -12.07
C MET A 342 -16.15 23.76 -12.51
N PRO A 343 -16.75 24.93 -12.23
CA PRO A 343 -16.21 26.21 -12.68
C PRO A 343 -14.86 26.56 -12.06
N TYR A 344 -14.52 25.93 -10.94
CA TYR A 344 -13.28 26.14 -10.21
C TYR A 344 -12.47 24.85 -10.09
N ASN A 345 -11.17 24.95 -10.14
CA ASN A 345 -10.27 23.81 -9.92
C ASN A 345 -10.12 23.45 -8.43
N ARG A 346 -10.70 24.23 -7.52
CA ARG A 346 -10.76 24.04 -6.06
C ARG A 346 -12.15 24.35 -5.53
N PRO A 347 -13.17 23.57 -5.89
CA PRO A 347 -14.54 23.83 -5.48
C PRO A 347 -14.75 23.79 -3.96
N TRP A 348 -13.89 23.06 -3.24
CA TRP A 348 -13.92 23.02 -1.77
C TRP A 348 -13.50 24.32 -1.09
N ARG A 349 -12.81 25.23 -1.81
CA ARG A 349 -12.43 26.57 -1.32
C ARG A 349 -13.42 27.67 -1.69
N GLU A 350 -14.43 27.34 -2.48
CA GLU A 350 -15.44 28.30 -2.89
C GLU A 350 -16.26 28.76 -1.70
N LYS A 351 -16.41 30.08 -1.53
CA LYS A 351 -17.26 30.65 -0.48
C LYS A 351 -18.71 30.23 -0.70
N GLY A 352 -19.34 29.67 0.34
CA GLY A 352 -20.70 29.16 0.26
C GLY A 352 -20.79 27.73 -0.32
N SER A 353 -19.67 27.04 -0.56
CA SER A 353 -19.68 25.62 -0.88
C SER A 353 -19.81 24.77 0.39
N TRP A 354 -20.37 23.58 0.23
CA TRP A 354 -20.40 22.56 1.28
C TRP A 354 -19.41 21.46 0.94
N PHE A 355 -18.64 20.97 1.93
CA PHE A 355 -17.67 19.93 1.74
C PHE A 355 -17.73 18.94 2.91
N GLU A 356 -17.93 17.66 2.59
CA GLU A 356 -17.96 16.55 3.56
C GLU A 356 -17.03 15.44 3.13
N VAL A 357 -16.47 14.74 4.12
CA VAL A 357 -15.88 13.41 3.96
C VAL A 357 -16.81 12.36 4.56
N PHE A 358 -16.73 11.15 4.02
CA PHE A 358 -17.47 10.01 4.54
C PHE A 358 -16.66 8.72 4.38
N ARG A 359 -16.91 7.74 5.25
CA ARG A 359 -16.33 6.40 5.23
C ARG A 359 -17.38 5.34 5.08
N THR A 360 -16.99 4.21 4.52
CA THR A 360 -17.92 3.13 4.18
C THR A 360 -17.41 1.76 4.59
N LEU A 361 -18.33 0.82 4.81
CA LEU A 361 -18.08 -0.60 4.71
C LEU A 361 -18.49 -1.05 3.31
N HIS A 362 -17.62 -1.71 2.59
CA HIS A 362 -17.69 -1.92 1.15
C HIS A 362 -17.67 -3.39 0.79
N TYR A 363 -18.61 -3.81 -0.06
CA TYR A 363 -18.66 -5.14 -0.65
C TYR A 363 -18.83 -5.03 -2.17
N ALA A 364 -18.21 -5.95 -2.89
CA ALA A 364 -18.38 -6.11 -4.33
C ALA A 364 -18.79 -7.52 -4.69
N GLU A 365 -19.69 -7.64 -5.64
CA GLU A 365 -20.09 -8.90 -6.24
C GLU A 365 -19.01 -9.36 -7.22
N MET A 366 -18.60 -10.61 -7.08
CA MET A 366 -17.56 -11.25 -7.88
C MET A 366 -18.17 -12.34 -8.77
N PRO A 367 -17.45 -12.83 -9.79
CA PRO A 367 -17.92 -13.96 -10.57
C PRO A 367 -18.30 -15.16 -9.71
N GLY A 368 -19.39 -15.86 -10.08
CA GLY A 368 -19.91 -17.02 -9.34
C GLY A 368 -20.72 -16.66 -8.09
N ASP A 369 -21.42 -15.54 -8.09
CA ASP A 369 -22.34 -15.06 -7.02
C ASP A 369 -21.66 -14.89 -5.66
N ARG A 370 -20.33 -14.69 -5.66
CA ARG A 370 -19.57 -14.41 -4.45
C ARG A 370 -19.64 -12.91 -4.10
N LEU A 371 -19.69 -12.61 -2.82
CA LEU A 371 -19.56 -11.23 -2.34
C LEU A 371 -18.28 -11.10 -1.53
N VAL A 372 -17.42 -10.17 -1.91
CA VAL A 372 -16.12 -9.94 -1.29
C VAL A 372 -16.09 -8.59 -0.61
N LYS A 373 -15.57 -8.55 0.61
CA LYS A 373 -15.32 -7.30 1.35
C LYS A 373 -14.13 -6.59 0.73
N LEU A 374 -14.28 -5.29 0.50
CA LEU A 374 -13.23 -4.46 -0.06
C LEU A 374 -12.76 -3.41 0.95
N THR A 375 -11.45 -3.16 0.93
CA THR A 375 -10.82 -2.01 1.58
C THR A 375 -10.10 -1.21 0.49
N ARG A 376 -10.32 0.10 0.43
CA ARG A 376 -9.76 0.96 -0.64
C ARG A 376 -10.10 0.48 -2.06
N GLY A 377 -11.20 -0.24 -2.25
CA GLY A 377 -11.60 -0.79 -3.54
C GLY A 377 -10.89 -2.08 -3.96
N PHE A 378 -10.15 -2.72 -3.05
CA PHE A 378 -9.48 -4.00 -3.25
C PHE A 378 -9.91 -5.01 -2.19
N LYS A 379 -9.78 -6.31 -2.51
CA LYS A 379 -10.08 -7.36 -1.53
C LYS A 379 -9.25 -7.19 -0.25
N THR A 380 -9.83 -7.56 0.88
CA THR A 380 -9.10 -7.76 2.13
C THR A 380 -8.59 -9.18 2.24
N VAL A 381 -7.52 -9.36 3.02
CA VAL A 381 -7.02 -10.69 3.42
C VAL A 381 -6.98 -10.70 4.94
N GLU A 382 -7.72 -11.60 5.55
CA GLU A 382 -7.76 -11.75 7.01
C GLU A 382 -6.55 -12.59 7.48
N GLU A 383 -6.22 -12.51 8.77
CA GLU A 383 -5.02 -13.17 9.30
C GLU A 383 -5.07 -14.71 9.12
N GLU A 384 -6.25 -15.29 9.28
CA GLU A 384 -6.50 -16.74 9.17
C GLU A 384 -6.34 -17.27 7.74
N GLU A 385 -6.43 -16.40 6.73
CA GLU A 385 -6.22 -16.74 5.32
C GLU A 385 -4.74 -16.84 4.96
N VAL A 386 -3.83 -16.37 5.84
CA VAL A 386 -2.38 -16.42 5.62
C VAL A 386 -1.83 -17.77 6.08
N THR A 387 -1.90 -18.75 5.21
CA THR A 387 -1.36 -20.09 5.41
C THR A 387 -0.12 -20.30 4.51
N ILE A 388 0.68 -21.34 4.79
CA ILE A 388 1.80 -21.70 3.90
C ILE A 388 1.28 -21.89 2.47
N GLU A 389 0.14 -22.55 2.31
CA GLU A 389 -0.43 -22.83 0.99
C GLU A 389 -0.90 -21.57 0.27
N SER A 390 -1.61 -20.66 0.95
CA SER A 390 -2.05 -19.40 0.32
C SER A 390 -0.86 -18.54 -0.14
N VAL A 391 0.22 -18.52 0.65
CA VAL A 391 1.46 -17.79 0.30
C VAL A 391 2.18 -18.51 -0.86
N ARG A 392 2.26 -19.87 -0.85
CA ARG A 392 2.80 -20.66 -1.97
C ARG A 392 2.07 -20.34 -3.27
N GLN A 393 0.73 -20.34 -3.23
CA GLN A 393 -0.10 -19.96 -4.38
C GLN A 393 0.14 -18.51 -4.81
N GLY A 394 0.48 -17.61 -3.87
CA GLY A 394 0.94 -16.26 -4.17
C GLY A 394 2.20 -16.23 -5.02
N VAL A 395 3.19 -17.07 -4.71
CA VAL A 395 4.42 -17.22 -5.51
C VAL A 395 4.10 -17.73 -6.92
N VAL A 396 3.27 -18.78 -7.02
CA VAL A 396 2.89 -19.36 -8.32
C VAL A 396 2.18 -18.34 -9.19
N ARG A 397 1.16 -17.64 -8.65
CA ARG A 397 0.47 -16.57 -9.38
C ARG A 397 1.40 -15.45 -9.86
N ALA A 398 2.39 -15.08 -9.06
CA ALA A 398 3.39 -14.09 -9.48
C ALA A 398 4.29 -14.63 -10.61
N GLY A 399 4.62 -15.93 -10.59
CA GLY A 399 5.27 -16.61 -11.70
C GLY A 399 4.42 -16.58 -12.98
N GLU A 400 3.12 -16.82 -12.87
CA GLU A 400 2.17 -16.73 -13.99
C GLU A 400 2.08 -15.32 -14.58
N TRP A 401 2.20 -14.27 -13.72
CA TRP A 401 2.30 -12.91 -14.22
C TRP A 401 3.53 -12.72 -15.12
N TYR A 402 4.69 -13.30 -14.78
CA TYR A 402 5.86 -13.27 -15.65
C TYR A 402 5.60 -13.96 -16.99
N LEU A 403 4.96 -15.14 -16.99
CA LEU A 403 4.60 -15.85 -18.23
C LEU A 403 3.68 -15.03 -19.12
N ALA A 404 2.65 -14.41 -18.53
CA ALA A 404 1.68 -13.58 -19.25
C ALA A 404 2.27 -12.28 -19.82
N ASN A 405 3.37 -11.80 -19.25
CA ASN A 405 4.03 -10.55 -19.60
C ASN A 405 5.37 -10.74 -20.32
N LEU A 406 5.76 -11.98 -20.63
CA LEU A 406 6.97 -12.30 -21.38
C LEU A 406 6.81 -11.90 -22.84
N GLN A 407 7.81 -11.18 -23.37
CA GLN A 407 7.82 -10.72 -24.74
C GLN A 407 8.61 -11.71 -25.63
N PRO A 408 8.42 -11.68 -26.97
CA PRO A 408 9.11 -12.60 -27.89
C PRO A 408 10.65 -12.51 -27.85
N ASP A 409 11.20 -11.35 -27.49
CA ASP A 409 12.66 -11.14 -27.36
C ASP A 409 13.22 -11.60 -26.00
N GLY A 410 12.38 -12.18 -25.14
CA GLY A 410 12.74 -12.60 -23.79
C GLY A 410 12.66 -11.48 -22.75
N SER A 411 12.37 -10.24 -23.15
CA SER A 411 12.09 -9.20 -22.18
C SER A 411 10.71 -9.39 -21.53
N VAL A 412 10.50 -8.77 -20.36
CA VAL A 412 9.22 -8.77 -19.65
C VAL A 412 8.65 -7.35 -19.67
N VAL A 413 7.33 -7.21 -19.78
CA VAL A 413 6.66 -5.90 -19.67
C VAL A 413 7.14 -5.19 -18.41
N TYR A 414 7.83 -4.07 -18.59
CA TYR A 414 8.49 -3.38 -17.48
C TYR A 414 7.53 -2.77 -16.48
N LYS A 415 6.48 -2.07 -16.98
CA LYS A 415 5.50 -1.37 -16.14
C LYS A 415 4.19 -1.18 -16.91
N PHE A 416 3.09 -1.41 -16.21
CA PHE A 416 1.73 -1.26 -16.74
C PHE A 416 0.83 -0.54 -15.75
N TRP A 417 -0.01 0.39 -16.24
CA TRP A 417 -1.05 1.08 -15.48
C TRP A 417 -2.43 0.54 -15.90
N PRO A 418 -3.05 -0.36 -15.12
CA PRO A 418 -4.29 -1.01 -15.51
C PRO A 418 -5.47 -0.04 -15.62
N SER A 419 -5.57 0.95 -14.74
CA SER A 419 -6.60 2.00 -14.81
C SER A 419 -6.51 2.89 -16.04
N GLU A 420 -5.33 2.99 -16.67
CA GLU A 420 -5.07 3.79 -17.87
C GLU A 420 -4.91 2.93 -19.13
N ASN A 421 -4.85 1.61 -18.97
CA ASN A 421 -4.49 0.67 -20.03
C ASN A 421 -3.22 1.10 -20.79
N ARG A 422 -2.17 1.48 -20.03
CA ARG A 422 -0.95 2.10 -20.57
C ARG A 422 0.30 1.36 -20.12
N TYR A 423 1.21 1.13 -21.08
CA TYR A 423 2.55 0.59 -20.85
C TYR A 423 3.58 1.71 -20.73
N ALA A 424 4.64 1.44 -19.98
CA ALA A 424 5.81 2.32 -19.98
C ALA A 424 6.68 2.08 -21.22
N ASN A 425 7.28 3.17 -21.69
CA ASN A 425 8.28 3.17 -22.78
C ASN A 425 9.71 3.09 -22.23
N GLU A 426 9.92 2.46 -21.09
CA GLU A 426 11.21 2.37 -20.39
C GLU A 426 11.49 0.93 -19.97
N ASN A 427 12.77 0.60 -19.78
CA ASN A 427 13.21 -0.66 -19.22
C ASN A 427 14.43 -0.42 -18.31
N ASN A 428 14.61 -1.28 -17.33
CA ASN A 428 15.75 -1.29 -16.41
C ASN A 428 16.31 -2.70 -16.33
N ILE A 429 17.54 -2.88 -16.81
CA ILE A 429 18.17 -4.20 -16.92
C ILE A 429 18.33 -4.88 -15.55
N VAL A 430 18.71 -4.14 -14.50
CA VAL A 430 18.84 -4.71 -13.14
C VAL A 430 17.53 -5.35 -12.69
N ARG A 431 16.41 -4.65 -12.88
CA ARG A 431 15.09 -5.19 -12.52
C ARG A 431 14.65 -6.33 -13.43
N HIS A 432 15.11 -6.32 -14.67
CA HIS A 432 14.81 -7.40 -15.61
C HIS A 432 15.51 -8.71 -15.22
N THR A 433 16.75 -8.65 -14.73
CA THR A 433 17.50 -9.85 -14.31
C THR A 433 16.82 -10.61 -13.18
N LEU A 434 16.05 -9.92 -12.33
CA LEU A 434 15.26 -10.53 -11.27
C LEU A 434 14.21 -11.53 -11.81
N SER A 435 13.76 -11.36 -13.07
CA SER A 435 12.74 -12.24 -13.67
C SER A 435 13.23 -13.68 -13.81
N THR A 436 14.51 -13.87 -14.18
CA THR A 436 15.10 -15.22 -14.27
C THR A 436 15.03 -15.93 -12.93
N TRP A 437 15.46 -15.25 -11.87
CA TRP A 437 15.47 -15.80 -10.52
C TRP A 437 14.05 -16.13 -10.01
N ASN A 438 13.11 -15.20 -10.20
CA ASN A 438 11.72 -15.41 -9.77
C ASN A 438 11.01 -16.56 -10.49
N LEU A 439 11.26 -16.74 -11.78
CA LEU A 439 10.68 -17.85 -12.53
C LEU A 439 11.20 -19.20 -12.00
N VAL A 440 12.46 -19.27 -11.56
CA VAL A 440 13.00 -20.45 -10.92
C VAL A 440 12.37 -20.66 -9.53
N GLN A 441 12.20 -19.60 -8.74
CA GLN A 441 11.52 -19.67 -7.45
C GLN A 441 10.06 -20.14 -7.61
N ALA A 442 9.35 -19.69 -8.63
CA ALA A 442 8.00 -20.17 -8.96
C ALA A 442 8.01 -21.65 -9.35
N TYR A 443 9.00 -22.11 -10.13
CA TYR A 443 9.18 -23.51 -10.47
C TYR A 443 9.42 -24.38 -9.22
N GLU A 444 10.16 -23.92 -8.24
CA GLU A 444 10.37 -24.67 -6.99
C GLU A 444 9.08 -24.82 -6.18
N MET A 445 8.17 -23.87 -6.25
CA MET A 445 6.87 -23.93 -5.58
C MET A 445 5.89 -24.86 -6.33
N GLU A 446 5.90 -24.80 -7.65
CA GLU A 446 5.10 -25.65 -8.54
C GLU A 446 5.91 -26.01 -9.79
N PRO A 447 6.42 -27.26 -9.91
CA PRO A 447 7.31 -27.68 -10.99
C PRO A 447 6.60 -27.76 -12.36
N ARG A 448 6.47 -26.61 -13.03
CA ARG A 448 5.92 -26.44 -14.37
C ARG A 448 7.04 -26.08 -15.34
N PRO A 449 7.29 -26.90 -16.39
CA PRO A 449 8.39 -26.67 -17.33
C PRO A 449 8.42 -25.28 -17.95
N GLU A 450 7.25 -24.67 -18.18
CA GLU A 450 7.13 -23.32 -18.75
C GLU A 450 7.81 -22.24 -17.91
N PHE A 451 7.95 -22.41 -16.59
CA PHE A 451 8.68 -21.47 -15.75
C PHE A 451 10.19 -21.51 -16.06
N LEU A 452 10.78 -22.72 -16.19
CA LEU A 452 12.19 -22.84 -16.56
C LEU A 452 12.46 -22.37 -17.99
N ASP A 453 11.56 -22.65 -18.94
CA ASP A 453 11.68 -22.18 -20.31
C ASP A 453 11.60 -20.65 -20.40
N ALA A 454 10.73 -20.04 -19.61
CA ALA A 454 10.65 -18.56 -19.49
C ALA A 454 11.92 -18.00 -18.81
N ALA A 455 12.45 -18.67 -17.77
CA ALA A 455 13.70 -18.28 -17.12
C ALA A 455 14.88 -18.26 -18.11
N ARG A 456 14.99 -19.30 -18.97
CA ARG A 456 16.01 -19.30 -20.04
C ARG A 456 15.84 -18.16 -21.04
N LYS A 457 14.60 -17.82 -21.43
CA LYS A 457 14.32 -16.71 -22.33
C LYS A 457 14.69 -15.37 -21.72
N THR A 458 14.33 -15.13 -20.45
CA THR A 458 14.69 -13.89 -19.74
C THR A 458 16.20 -13.77 -19.54
N LEU A 459 16.89 -14.87 -19.25
CA LEU A 459 18.36 -14.92 -19.21
C LEU A 459 18.96 -14.59 -20.57
N GLY A 460 18.44 -15.16 -21.66
CA GLY A 460 18.89 -14.90 -23.03
C GLY A 460 18.80 -13.42 -23.39
N PHE A 461 17.71 -12.73 -23.00
CA PHE A 461 17.61 -11.28 -23.15
C PHE A 461 18.72 -10.55 -22.41
N THR A 462 19.02 -10.92 -21.18
CA THR A 462 20.10 -10.27 -20.41
C THR A 462 21.46 -10.56 -21.03
N GLN A 463 21.73 -11.81 -21.45
CA GLN A 463 22.97 -12.21 -22.09
C GLN A 463 23.24 -11.47 -23.42
N SER A 464 22.19 -11.01 -24.13
CA SER A 464 22.36 -10.20 -25.33
C SER A 464 23.08 -8.85 -25.10
N HIS A 465 23.19 -8.44 -23.84
CA HIS A 465 23.90 -7.22 -23.40
C HIS A 465 25.26 -7.50 -22.74
N MET A 466 25.73 -8.76 -22.80
CA MET A 466 26.98 -9.18 -22.15
C MET A 466 28.20 -8.69 -22.92
N LEU A 467 29.21 -8.28 -22.15
CA LEU A 467 30.57 -7.98 -22.62
C LEU A 467 31.56 -8.77 -21.78
N THR A 468 32.74 -9.01 -22.34
CA THR A 468 33.88 -9.59 -21.62
C THR A 468 35.07 -8.64 -21.65
N GLU A 469 35.89 -8.71 -20.60
CA GLU A 469 37.11 -7.95 -20.42
C GLU A 469 38.12 -8.81 -19.68
N THR A 470 39.41 -8.66 -20.01
CA THR A 470 40.47 -9.38 -19.28
C THR A 470 41.26 -8.39 -18.43
N ASP A 471 41.28 -8.68 -17.11
CA ASP A 471 42.10 -7.99 -16.14
C ASP A 471 43.36 -8.80 -15.82
N ALA A 472 44.45 -8.14 -15.43
CA ALA A 472 45.73 -8.80 -15.17
C ALA A 472 45.70 -9.66 -13.91
N GLU A 473 44.94 -9.30 -12.91
CA GLU A 473 44.84 -9.96 -11.64
C GLU A 473 43.67 -10.96 -11.62
N HIS A 474 42.49 -10.54 -12.12
CA HIS A 474 41.26 -11.31 -12.04
C HIS A 474 41.01 -12.22 -13.27
N GLY A 475 41.82 -12.09 -14.35
CA GLY A 475 41.65 -12.86 -15.58
C GLY A 475 40.44 -12.38 -16.41
N GLU A 476 39.84 -13.32 -17.17
CA GLU A 476 38.68 -12.99 -18.02
C GLU A 476 37.41 -12.85 -17.18
N MET A 477 36.75 -11.70 -17.29
CA MET A 477 35.55 -11.29 -16.62
C MET A 477 34.39 -11.07 -17.59
N ALA A 478 33.13 -11.21 -17.12
CA ALA A 478 31.93 -10.88 -17.86
C ALA A 478 31.05 -9.92 -17.07
N TYR A 479 30.41 -8.99 -17.79
CA TYR A 479 29.46 -8.03 -17.23
C TYR A 479 28.44 -7.61 -18.29
N TYR A 480 27.41 -6.86 -17.87
CA TYR A 480 26.31 -6.43 -18.75
C TYR A 480 26.33 -4.93 -18.95
N LYS A 481 26.38 -4.49 -20.21
CA LYS A 481 26.26 -3.08 -20.59
C LYS A 481 24.88 -2.83 -21.17
N PHE A 482 24.08 -2.08 -20.45
CA PHE A 482 22.77 -1.66 -20.91
C PHE A 482 22.73 -0.15 -21.11
N ARG A 483 22.43 0.29 -22.33
CA ARG A 483 22.61 1.68 -22.76
C ARG A 483 24.07 2.09 -22.53
N ASN A 484 24.35 3.10 -21.69
CA ASN A 484 25.71 3.56 -21.40
C ASN A 484 26.23 3.18 -20.01
N ASN A 485 25.54 2.23 -19.31
CA ASN A 485 25.85 1.89 -17.94
C ASN A 485 26.21 0.42 -17.78
N VAL A 486 27.23 0.16 -16.95
CA VAL A 486 27.55 -1.15 -16.38
C VAL A 486 27.30 -1.07 -14.88
N LYS A 487 26.32 -1.82 -14.40
CA LYS A 487 25.93 -1.83 -12.98
C LYS A 487 26.27 -3.17 -12.36
N LEU A 488 26.96 -3.16 -11.22
CA LEU A 488 27.27 -4.38 -10.48
C LEU A 488 25.98 -5.16 -10.12
N GLY A 489 24.90 -4.46 -9.73
CA GLY A 489 23.62 -5.10 -9.43
C GLY A 489 23.06 -5.97 -10.57
N THR A 490 23.34 -5.65 -11.85
CA THR A 490 22.94 -6.52 -12.97
C THR A 490 23.71 -7.84 -12.96
N VAL A 491 24.98 -7.82 -12.60
CA VAL A 491 25.85 -9.00 -12.57
C VAL A 491 25.46 -9.92 -11.43
N VAL A 492 25.38 -9.37 -10.21
CA VAL A 492 25.16 -10.17 -9.00
C VAL A 492 23.77 -10.81 -8.95
N ILE A 493 22.75 -10.11 -9.42
CA ILE A 493 21.41 -10.70 -9.52
C ILE A 493 21.37 -11.81 -10.59
N ASN A 494 22.08 -11.65 -11.71
CA ASN A 494 22.19 -12.76 -12.69
C ASN A 494 22.90 -13.99 -12.10
N ILE A 495 23.93 -13.81 -11.29
CA ILE A 495 24.59 -14.94 -10.61
C ILE A 495 23.56 -15.75 -9.82
N LEU A 496 22.72 -15.09 -8.99
CA LEU A 496 21.70 -15.75 -8.20
C LEU A 496 20.71 -16.53 -9.08
N GLY A 497 20.17 -15.88 -10.12
CA GLY A 497 19.20 -16.49 -11.02
C GLY A 497 19.79 -17.64 -11.85
N ILE A 498 21.04 -17.51 -12.32
CA ILE A 498 21.72 -18.57 -13.10
C ILE A 498 22.04 -19.78 -12.24
N ILE A 499 22.53 -19.58 -11.01
CA ILE A 499 22.83 -20.70 -10.08
C ILE A 499 21.58 -21.51 -9.80
N ASP A 500 20.47 -20.85 -9.45
CA ASP A 500 19.23 -21.56 -9.16
C ASP A 500 18.67 -22.24 -10.43
N LEU A 501 18.76 -21.60 -11.60
CA LEU A 501 18.40 -22.22 -12.88
C LEU A 501 19.25 -23.47 -13.17
N ALA A 502 20.57 -23.38 -12.99
CA ALA A 502 21.50 -24.49 -13.21
C ALA A 502 21.19 -25.68 -12.27
N ARG A 503 20.88 -25.38 -10.99
CA ARG A 503 20.49 -26.40 -10.00
C ARG A 503 19.20 -27.11 -10.40
N GLN A 504 18.15 -26.37 -10.78
CA GLN A 504 16.86 -26.94 -11.14
C GLN A 504 16.91 -27.67 -12.50
N ALA A 505 17.64 -27.12 -13.47
CA ALA A 505 17.84 -27.76 -14.76
C ALA A 505 18.87 -28.90 -14.73
N LYS A 506 19.60 -29.08 -13.61
CA LYS A 506 20.67 -30.08 -13.42
C LYS A 506 21.72 -29.96 -14.54
N THR A 507 22.16 -28.75 -14.88
CA THR A 507 23.12 -28.49 -15.95
C THR A 507 24.36 -27.76 -15.44
N LYS A 508 25.48 -27.93 -16.11
CA LYS A 508 26.73 -27.18 -15.88
C LYS A 508 27.07 -26.22 -17.02
N GLU A 509 26.16 -26.03 -17.95
CA GLU A 509 26.38 -25.17 -19.13
C GLU A 509 26.72 -23.72 -18.80
N TYR A 510 26.37 -23.26 -17.58
CA TYR A 510 26.61 -21.90 -17.13
C TYR A 510 27.87 -21.75 -16.26
N ASP A 511 28.61 -22.82 -15.95
CA ASP A 511 29.74 -22.78 -15.02
C ASP A 511 30.80 -21.76 -15.42
N GLU A 512 31.22 -21.73 -16.69
CA GLU A 512 32.21 -20.77 -17.19
C GLU A 512 31.70 -19.33 -17.09
N LEU A 513 30.44 -19.10 -17.42
CA LEU A 513 29.82 -17.77 -17.29
C LEU A 513 29.77 -17.33 -15.82
N LEU A 514 29.37 -18.18 -14.92
CA LEU A 514 29.32 -17.90 -13.49
C LEU A 514 30.69 -17.53 -12.93
N GLN A 515 31.74 -18.24 -13.34
CA GLN A 515 33.12 -17.89 -12.96
C GLN A 515 33.53 -16.50 -13.47
N LYS A 516 33.20 -16.14 -14.72
CA LYS A 516 33.51 -14.82 -15.29
C LYS A 516 32.73 -13.70 -14.58
N LEU A 517 31.45 -13.93 -14.26
CA LEU A 517 30.62 -12.97 -13.51
C LEU A 517 31.11 -12.84 -12.06
N GLY A 518 31.51 -13.95 -11.44
CA GLY A 518 32.07 -13.95 -10.09
C GLY A 518 33.37 -13.16 -9.99
N ARG A 519 34.30 -13.37 -10.94
CA ARG A 519 35.56 -12.59 -11.02
C ARG A 519 35.29 -11.07 -11.19
N PHE A 520 34.32 -10.72 -12.02
CA PHE A 520 33.89 -9.31 -12.10
C PHE A 520 33.36 -8.77 -10.78
N THR A 521 32.62 -9.59 -10.03
CA THR A 521 32.09 -9.19 -8.71
C THR A 521 33.23 -8.95 -7.73
N GLN A 522 34.26 -9.81 -7.69
CA GLN A 522 35.46 -9.62 -6.86
C GLN A 522 36.27 -8.40 -7.31
N PHE A 523 36.44 -8.18 -8.63
CA PHE A 523 37.07 -6.98 -9.20
C PHE A 523 36.41 -5.67 -8.76
N MET A 524 35.10 -5.69 -8.51
CA MET A 524 34.35 -4.52 -8.04
C MET A 524 34.42 -4.30 -6.52
N ALA A 525 35.13 -5.16 -5.76
CA ALA A 525 35.38 -4.99 -4.35
C ALA A 525 36.66 -4.14 -4.13
N GLU A 526 36.64 -3.21 -3.19
CA GLU A 526 37.80 -2.48 -2.71
C GLU A 526 38.44 -3.25 -1.52
N ASP A 527 39.73 -3.05 -1.27
CA ASP A 527 40.45 -3.65 -0.12
C ASP A 527 39.79 -3.33 1.21
N SER A 528 39.07 -2.22 1.29
CA SER A 528 38.28 -1.82 2.46
C SER A 528 37.07 -2.73 2.74
N GLY A 529 36.72 -3.60 1.82
CA GLY A 529 35.48 -4.39 1.83
C GLY A 529 34.26 -3.68 1.21
N ARG A 530 34.44 -2.46 0.71
CA ARG A 530 33.38 -1.69 0.05
C ARG A 530 33.23 -2.15 -1.39
N PHE A 531 31.98 -2.30 -1.89
CA PHE A 531 31.72 -2.60 -3.30
C PHE A 531 31.39 -1.34 -4.10
N LEU A 532 31.94 -1.25 -5.33
CA LEU A 532 31.62 -0.22 -6.31
C LEU A 532 30.32 -0.57 -7.05
N GLY A 533 29.39 0.37 -7.16
CA GLY A 533 28.10 0.13 -7.80
C GLY A 533 28.12 0.18 -9.34
N TYR A 534 29.13 0.86 -9.91
CA TYR A 534 29.24 1.11 -11.35
C TYR A 534 30.67 0.88 -11.85
N HIS A 535 30.78 0.23 -13.01
CA HIS A 535 32.02 0.06 -13.75
C HIS A 535 32.02 0.89 -15.03
N VAL A 536 33.16 1.51 -15.35
CA VAL A 536 33.35 2.23 -16.60
C VAL A 536 34.53 1.60 -17.34
N PRO A 537 34.31 0.89 -18.44
CA PRO A 537 35.37 0.29 -19.24
C PRO A 537 36.40 1.32 -19.68
N LYS A 538 37.72 0.94 -19.63
CA LYS A 538 38.84 1.75 -20.07
C LYS A 538 39.17 3.03 -19.27
N GLY A 539 39.18 2.91 -17.94
CA GLY A 539 39.84 3.91 -17.08
C GLY A 539 39.05 5.18 -16.81
N HIS A 540 37.78 5.22 -17.11
CA HIS A 540 36.86 6.25 -16.64
C HIS A 540 36.18 5.78 -15.40
N SER A 541 36.71 6.12 -14.22
CA SER A 541 36.08 5.84 -12.96
C SER A 541 34.91 6.81 -12.71
N TYR A 542 33.71 6.29 -12.53
CA TYR A 542 32.65 7.03 -11.85
C TYR A 542 32.94 7.00 -10.36
N TYR A 543 33.69 8.00 -9.90
CA TYR A 543 34.00 8.12 -8.49
C TYR A 543 32.73 8.38 -7.67
N GLY A 544 32.48 7.51 -6.69
CA GLY A 544 31.76 7.85 -5.48
C GLY A 544 30.26 7.62 -5.44
N GLN A 545 29.62 6.99 -6.43
CA GLN A 545 28.25 6.54 -6.27
C GLN A 545 28.20 5.09 -5.79
N THR A 546 28.38 4.89 -4.49
CA THR A 546 27.96 3.66 -3.84
C THR A 546 26.46 3.65 -3.77
N ASN A 547 25.86 2.65 -4.34
CA ASN A 547 24.47 2.32 -4.12
C ASN A 547 24.44 1.36 -2.92
N ASP A 548 23.82 1.75 -1.82
CA ASP A 548 23.81 0.95 -0.57
C ASP A 548 23.02 -0.38 -0.67
N ILE A 549 22.32 -0.64 -1.80
CA ILE A 549 21.66 -1.92 -2.10
C ILE A 549 22.68 -2.97 -2.53
N VAL A 550 23.52 -2.62 -3.48
CA VAL A 550 24.40 -3.53 -4.22
C VAL A 550 25.42 -4.28 -3.35
N PRO A 551 25.99 -3.70 -2.29
CA PRO A 551 26.93 -4.44 -1.44
C PRO A 551 26.37 -5.72 -0.83
N GLY A 552 25.14 -5.69 -0.32
CA GLY A 552 24.45 -6.89 0.21
C GLY A 552 24.13 -7.89 -0.89
N GLU A 553 23.71 -7.42 -2.08
CA GLU A 553 23.50 -8.28 -3.26
C GLU A 553 24.80 -8.97 -3.69
N ALA A 554 25.94 -8.25 -3.69
CA ALA A 554 27.25 -8.78 -4.06
C ALA A 554 27.74 -9.84 -3.07
N ALA A 555 27.64 -9.54 -1.76
CA ALA A 555 28.01 -10.51 -0.73
C ALA A 555 27.16 -11.80 -0.84
N LEU A 556 25.84 -11.69 -1.06
CA LEU A 556 24.95 -12.81 -1.27
C LEU A 556 25.37 -13.65 -2.49
N ALA A 557 25.66 -12.98 -3.63
CA ALA A 557 26.06 -13.66 -4.85
C ALA A 557 27.38 -14.44 -4.70
N LEU A 558 28.37 -13.87 -3.99
CA LEU A 558 29.64 -14.56 -3.72
C LEU A 558 29.43 -15.78 -2.83
N VAL A 559 28.57 -15.72 -1.83
CA VAL A 559 28.23 -16.91 -1.03
C VAL A 559 27.53 -17.97 -1.88
N TYR A 560 26.63 -17.60 -2.77
CA TYR A 560 25.97 -18.54 -3.69
C TYR A 560 26.96 -19.22 -4.63
N LEU A 561 27.99 -18.49 -5.12
CA LEU A 561 29.07 -19.07 -5.90
C LEU A 561 29.89 -20.07 -5.07
N ALA A 562 30.25 -19.72 -3.83
CA ALA A 562 30.95 -20.61 -2.92
C ALA A 562 30.18 -21.90 -2.64
N GLU A 563 28.87 -21.81 -2.46
CA GLU A 563 28.00 -22.98 -2.28
C GLU A 563 27.83 -23.80 -3.58
N TYR A 564 27.76 -23.15 -4.73
CA TYR A 564 27.52 -23.81 -6.01
C TYR A 564 28.75 -24.59 -6.50
N PHE A 565 29.93 -23.99 -6.39
CA PHE A 565 31.20 -24.62 -6.79
C PHE A 565 31.85 -25.43 -5.67
N ASP A 566 31.34 -25.37 -4.44
CA ASP A 566 31.94 -25.89 -3.21
C ASP A 566 33.39 -25.37 -3.03
N ASP A 567 33.58 -24.06 -3.23
CA ASP A 567 34.89 -23.39 -3.26
C ASP A 567 34.82 -22.07 -2.46
N ASP A 568 35.50 -22.06 -1.31
CA ASP A 568 35.50 -20.90 -0.40
C ASP A 568 36.38 -19.73 -0.89
N SER A 569 37.13 -19.89 -1.99
CA SER A 569 37.86 -18.75 -2.60
C SER A 569 36.94 -17.61 -3.04
N TRP A 570 35.66 -17.90 -3.30
CA TRP A 570 34.64 -16.88 -3.57
C TRP A 570 34.28 -16.03 -2.36
N LEU A 571 34.61 -16.48 -1.14
CA LEU A 571 34.38 -15.72 0.10
C LEU A 571 35.53 -14.78 0.45
N GLU A 572 36.65 -14.82 -0.32
CA GLU A 572 37.75 -13.89 -0.12
C GLU A 572 37.26 -12.44 -0.19
N GLY A 573 37.70 -11.62 0.81
CA GLY A 573 37.24 -10.23 0.93
C GLY A 573 35.91 -10.03 1.66
N LEU A 574 35.10 -11.07 1.89
CA LEU A 574 33.83 -10.91 2.64
C LEU A 574 34.07 -10.63 4.13
N GLU A 575 35.19 -11.05 4.72
CA GLU A 575 35.56 -10.64 6.08
C GLU A 575 35.76 -9.11 6.14
N ASN A 576 36.42 -8.52 5.14
CA ASN A 576 36.58 -7.07 5.02
C ASN A 576 35.22 -6.40 4.81
N TYR A 577 34.32 -7.00 3.98
CA TYR A 577 32.95 -6.52 3.82
C TYR A 577 32.21 -6.43 5.16
N TRP A 578 32.20 -7.49 5.98
CA TRP A 578 31.53 -7.48 7.27
C TRP A 578 32.18 -6.47 8.23
N SER A 579 33.51 -6.41 8.26
CA SER A 579 34.26 -5.45 9.08
C SER A 579 33.96 -4.01 8.73
N TYR A 580 33.65 -3.71 7.45
CA TYR A 580 33.26 -2.38 7.00
C TYR A 580 31.78 -2.06 7.26
N TYR A 581 30.86 -2.95 6.85
CA TYR A 581 29.44 -2.62 6.84
C TYR A 581 28.74 -2.80 8.20
N MET A 582 29.21 -3.69 9.08
CA MET A 582 28.62 -3.87 10.40
C MET A 582 28.75 -2.60 11.28
N PRO A 583 29.94 -2.01 11.48
CA PRO A 583 30.03 -0.76 12.24
C PRO A 583 29.34 0.41 11.55
N LEU A 584 29.42 0.49 10.22
CA LEU A 584 28.72 1.54 9.46
C LEU A 584 27.21 1.51 9.67
N PHE A 585 26.61 0.31 9.65
CA PHE A 585 25.19 0.16 9.95
C PHE A 585 24.86 0.63 11.36
N ARG A 586 25.61 0.16 12.37
CA ARG A 586 25.38 0.50 13.78
C ARG A 586 25.53 1.99 14.04
N GLU A 587 26.53 2.63 13.46
CA GLU A 587 26.71 4.09 13.54
C GLU A 587 25.51 4.84 12.96
N ARG A 588 25.06 4.46 11.76
CA ARG A 588 23.94 5.10 11.09
C ARG A 588 22.61 4.85 11.81
N ALA A 589 22.37 3.64 12.31
CA ALA A 589 21.17 3.29 13.07
C ALA A 589 21.10 4.06 14.38
N LYS A 590 22.24 4.19 15.11
CA LYS A 590 22.34 5.00 16.32
C LYS A 590 22.06 6.48 16.02
N LYS A 591 22.71 7.05 15.01
CA LYS A 591 22.49 8.44 14.61
C LYS A 591 21.02 8.72 14.26
N GLN A 592 20.33 7.75 13.67
CA GLN A 592 18.92 7.87 13.41
C GLN A 592 18.07 7.82 14.68
N ALA A 593 18.37 6.92 15.61
CA ALA A 593 17.68 6.82 16.90
C ALA A 593 17.85 8.09 17.75
N ASP A 594 19.04 8.68 17.75
CA ASP A 594 19.34 9.91 18.51
C ASP A 594 18.59 11.14 17.98
N ASN A 595 18.12 11.13 16.75
CA ASN A 595 17.53 12.29 16.09
C ASN A 595 16.01 12.37 16.15
N ALA A 596 15.29 11.31 16.51
CA ALA A 596 13.83 11.43 16.66
C ALA A 596 13.16 10.24 17.36
N PRO A 597 12.37 10.48 18.41
CA PRO A 597 11.46 9.46 18.94
C PRO A 597 10.27 9.25 18.00
N TRP A 598 9.77 8.01 17.91
CA TRP A 598 8.48 7.67 17.34
C TRP A 598 7.36 8.53 17.95
N PRO A 599 6.36 9.02 17.18
CA PRO A 599 6.11 8.87 15.71
C PRO A 599 6.69 10.01 14.84
N TYR A 600 7.48 10.91 15.39
CA TYR A 600 7.91 12.15 14.75
C TYR A 600 9.35 12.10 14.24
N TYR A 601 9.73 11.03 13.54
CA TYR A 601 11.05 10.96 12.95
C TYR A 601 11.28 12.08 11.93
N ILE A 602 11.96 13.16 12.32
CA ILE A 602 12.60 14.07 11.37
C ILE A 602 13.82 13.32 10.84
N PHE A 603 13.62 12.61 9.76
CA PHE A 603 14.70 11.85 9.15
C PHE A 603 15.69 12.78 8.44
N ASP A 604 16.98 12.65 8.76
CA ASP A 604 17.99 12.93 7.77
C ASP A 604 17.79 11.95 6.61
N ASN A 605 17.18 12.44 5.52
CA ASN A 605 16.80 11.64 4.38
C ASN A 605 17.95 10.82 3.78
N THR A 606 19.20 11.31 3.90
CA THR A 606 20.37 10.66 3.33
C THR A 606 20.76 9.41 4.14
N THR A 607 20.87 9.53 5.44
CA THR A 607 21.21 8.39 6.33
C THR A 607 20.15 7.31 6.31
N ARG A 608 18.88 7.72 6.34
CA ARG A 608 17.76 6.79 6.30
C ARG A 608 17.68 6.00 5.01
N LEU A 609 17.76 6.65 3.85
CA LEU A 609 17.71 5.96 2.56
C LEU A 609 18.80 4.89 2.45
N SER A 610 19.98 5.21 2.96
CA SER A 610 21.08 4.28 3.04
C SER A 610 20.77 3.04 3.87
N LEU A 611 20.24 3.17 5.07
CA LEU A 611 19.89 2.05 5.95
C LEU A 611 18.76 1.19 5.40
N VAL A 612 17.72 1.84 4.85
CA VAL A 612 16.57 1.16 4.22
C VAL A 612 16.99 0.31 3.04
N GLN A 613 17.93 0.80 2.24
CA GLN A 613 18.41 0.11 1.05
C GLN A 613 19.38 -1.03 1.40
N MET A 614 20.23 -0.82 2.42
CA MET A 614 21.24 -1.78 2.84
C MET A 614 20.63 -3.00 3.58
N GLY A 615 19.65 -2.76 4.46
CA GLY A 615 19.17 -3.75 5.43
C GLY A 615 18.73 -5.08 4.84
N PRO A 616 17.75 -5.15 3.94
CA PRO A 616 17.19 -6.43 3.47
C PRO A 616 18.23 -7.36 2.86
N TRP A 617 19.05 -6.88 1.92
CA TRP A 617 20.06 -7.69 1.26
C TRP A 617 21.21 -8.08 2.19
N THR A 618 21.54 -7.23 3.17
CA THR A 618 22.51 -7.57 4.23
C THR A 618 22.02 -8.74 5.08
N VAL A 619 20.74 -8.78 5.43
CA VAL A 619 20.16 -9.90 6.19
C VAL A 619 20.17 -11.19 5.35
N MET A 620 19.81 -11.11 4.08
CA MET A 620 19.86 -12.25 3.17
C MET A 620 21.30 -12.79 3.02
N ALA A 621 22.27 -11.89 2.87
CA ALA A 621 23.69 -12.26 2.80
C ALA A 621 24.17 -12.89 4.11
N ALA A 622 23.81 -12.34 5.28
CA ALA A 622 24.17 -12.89 6.59
C ALA A 622 23.57 -14.28 6.79
N ASN A 623 22.31 -14.50 6.37
CA ASN A 623 21.65 -15.79 6.42
C ASN A 623 22.39 -16.85 5.58
N ALA A 624 22.79 -16.52 4.35
CA ALA A 624 23.55 -17.38 3.47
C ALA A 624 24.99 -17.62 4.00
N TYR A 625 25.68 -16.56 4.42
CA TYR A 625 27.03 -16.63 4.92
C TYR A 625 27.13 -17.50 6.18
N HIS A 626 26.20 -17.33 7.13
CA HIS A 626 26.12 -18.21 8.30
C HIS A 626 25.85 -19.68 7.91
N ARG A 627 24.99 -19.93 6.92
CA ARG A 627 24.73 -21.30 6.44
C ARG A 627 25.98 -21.96 5.89
N ARG A 628 26.83 -21.21 5.18
CA ARG A 628 28.08 -21.74 4.62
C ARG A 628 29.20 -21.86 5.64
N THR A 629 29.39 -20.85 6.50
CA THR A 629 30.59 -20.73 7.35
C THR A 629 30.35 -21.04 8.82
N GLY A 630 29.10 -21.01 9.29
CA GLY A 630 28.77 -21.10 10.72
C GLY A 630 29.14 -19.85 11.52
N ASN A 631 29.50 -18.71 10.87
CA ASN A 631 29.93 -17.49 11.55
C ASN A 631 28.77 -16.89 12.35
N LYS A 632 28.90 -16.94 13.69
CA LYS A 632 27.88 -16.50 14.64
C LYS A 632 27.78 -14.98 14.74
N GLU A 633 28.88 -14.26 14.62
CA GLU A 633 28.88 -12.79 14.70
C GLU A 633 28.08 -12.18 13.56
N VAL A 634 28.26 -12.70 12.34
CA VAL A 634 27.48 -12.28 11.16
C VAL A 634 26.01 -12.67 11.31
N ALA A 635 25.73 -13.84 11.89
CA ALA A 635 24.36 -14.25 12.18
C ALA A 635 23.66 -13.32 13.15
N ASP A 636 24.31 -12.99 14.27
CA ASP A 636 23.79 -12.06 15.28
C ASP A 636 23.56 -10.67 14.66
N PHE A 637 24.48 -10.20 13.83
CA PHE A 637 24.33 -8.95 13.10
C PHE A 637 23.14 -8.98 12.12
N GLY A 638 22.93 -10.05 11.36
CA GLY A 638 21.77 -10.22 10.48
C GLY A 638 20.46 -10.10 11.25
N LEU A 639 20.36 -10.75 12.42
CA LEU A 639 19.20 -10.66 13.30
C LEU A 639 19.05 -9.26 13.93
N GLU A 640 20.15 -8.58 14.26
CA GLU A 640 20.15 -7.18 14.73
C GLU A 640 19.55 -6.24 13.69
N VAL A 641 19.99 -6.35 12.42
CA VAL A 641 19.47 -5.55 11.30
C VAL A 641 18.00 -5.78 11.09
N ALA A 642 17.56 -7.05 11.06
CA ALA A 642 16.16 -7.40 10.86
C ALA A 642 15.27 -6.90 12.02
N GLN A 643 15.70 -7.06 13.26
CA GLN A 643 15.02 -6.53 14.44
C GLN A 643 14.86 -5.00 14.34
N TRP A 644 15.93 -4.31 13.98
CA TRP A 644 15.90 -2.87 13.78
C TRP A 644 14.91 -2.44 12.70
N MET A 645 14.85 -3.16 11.55
CA MET A 645 13.87 -2.88 10.50
C MET A 645 12.43 -3.02 11.00
N ILE A 646 12.13 -4.09 11.75
CA ILE A 646 10.80 -4.35 12.31
C ILE A 646 10.44 -3.27 13.33
N ASP A 647 11.33 -2.99 14.29
CA ASP A 647 11.05 -2.06 15.38
C ASP A 647 10.95 -0.61 14.89
N THR A 648 11.66 -0.26 13.82
CA THR A 648 11.67 1.10 13.30
C THR A 648 10.59 1.35 12.25
N TYR A 649 10.34 0.42 11.32
CA TYR A 649 9.57 0.72 10.13
C TYR A 649 8.33 -0.15 9.90
N GLN A 650 8.15 -1.27 10.59
CA GLN A 650 6.98 -2.07 10.35
C GLN A 650 5.73 -1.49 11.02
N TRP A 651 4.64 -1.36 10.28
CA TRP A 651 3.32 -1.14 10.84
C TRP A 651 2.83 -2.40 11.55
N ARG A 652 2.78 -2.33 12.87
CA ARG A 652 2.27 -3.41 13.74
C ARG A 652 0.87 -3.04 14.24
N PRO A 653 0.06 -4.01 14.72
CA PRO A 653 -1.28 -3.73 15.22
C PRO A 653 -1.36 -2.64 16.29
N ASP A 654 -0.34 -2.57 17.16
CA ASP A 654 -0.27 -1.62 18.28
C ASP A 654 0.05 -0.18 17.86
N ARG A 655 0.47 0.05 16.60
CA ARG A 655 0.89 1.37 16.12
C ARG A 655 0.40 1.73 14.72
N SER A 656 -0.34 0.83 14.08
CA SER A 656 -0.87 1.09 12.73
C SER A 656 -2.07 2.05 12.79
N PRO A 657 -2.10 3.12 11.97
CA PRO A 657 -3.25 4.02 11.89
C PRO A 657 -4.44 3.36 11.21
N TRP A 658 -4.19 2.41 10.32
CA TRP A 658 -5.22 1.71 9.55
C TRP A 658 -5.01 0.20 9.60
N PRO A 659 -6.08 -0.62 9.72
CA PRO A 659 -5.94 -2.08 9.79
C PRO A 659 -5.23 -2.70 8.59
N ASP A 660 -5.40 -2.12 7.40
CA ASP A 660 -4.78 -2.60 6.18
C ASP A 660 -3.30 -2.20 6.01
N TYR A 661 -2.76 -1.36 6.92
CA TYR A 661 -1.32 -1.06 6.95
C TYR A 661 -0.51 -2.13 7.65
N VAL A 662 -1.13 -2.90 8.55
CA VAL A 662 -0.42 -3.91 9.36
C VAL A 662 0.33 -4.90 8.47
N GLY A 663 1.60 -5.12 8.83
CA GLY A 663 2.57 -5.90 8.04
C GLY A 663 3.32 -5.09 6.99
N GLY A 664 2.84 -3.87 6.66
CA GLY A 664 3.56 -2.95 5.79
C GLY A 664 4.74 -2.30 6.49
N TYR A 665 5.65 -1.78 5.69
CA TYR A 665 6.77 -0.98 6.17
C TYR A 665 6.65 0.42 5.59
N PHE A 666 6.76 1.42 6.44
CA PHE A 666 6.70 2.78 5.97
C PHE A 666 8.09 3.32 5.59
N LYS A 667 8.10 4.18 4.64
CA LYS A 667 9.28 4.95 4.27
C LYS A 667 9.26 6.31 4.97
N MET A 668 8.08 6.93 5.01
CA MET A 668 7.74 8.09 5.82
C MET A 668 6.49 7.74 6.62
N PRO A 669 6.33 8.21 7.86
CA PRO A 669 5.15 7.90 8.70
C PRO A 669 3.80 8.26 8.04
N GLU A 670 3.79 9.24 7.13
CA GLU A 670 2.59 9.69 6.42
C GLU A 670 2.32 8.91 5.12
N GLU A 671 3.23 8.00 4.73
CA GLU A 671 3.06 7.22 3.49
C GLU A 671 2.37 5.90 3.75
N LEU A 672 1.43 5.55 2.86
CA LEU A 672 0.81 4.23 2.83
C LEU A 672 1.86 3.16 2.55
N PRO A 673 1.67 1.94 3.08
CA PRO A 673 2.47 0.79 2.67
C PRO A 673 2.50 0.65 1.15
N ALA A 674 3.70 0.48 0.63
CA ALA A 674 3.95 0.34 -0.79
C ALA A 674 4.93 -0.82 -1.04
N MET A 675 5.33 -1.02 -2.28
CA MET A 675 6.20 -2.11 -2.70
C MET A 675 7.50 -2.24 -1.88
N GLN A 676 7.98 -1.16 -1.28
CA GLN A 676 9.15 -1.19 -0.39
C GLN A 676 8.93 -2.12 0.82
N ALA A 677 7.68 -2.32 1.24
CA ALA A 677 7.35 -3.28 2.29
C ALA A 677 7.88 -4.68 1.97
N PHE A 678 7.85 -5.07 0.69
CA PHE A 678 8.31 -6.40 0.29
C PHE A 678 9.83 -6.52 0.25
N CYS A 679 10.54 -5.42 -0.04
CA CYS A 679 12.00 -5.42 0.13
C CYS A 679 12.39 -5.71 1.58
N TYR A 680 11.70 -5.09 2.55
CA TYR A 680 11.93 -5.40 3.97
C TYR A 680 11.49 -6.82 4.33
N ALA A 681 10.38 -7.28 3.76
CA ALA A 681 9.86 -8.62 4.01
C ALA A 681 10.80 -9.72 3.52
N GLU A 682 11.55 -9.52 2.44
CA GLU A 682 12.63 -10.43 2.00
C GLU A 682 13.69 -10.57 3.10
N GLY A 683 14.12 -9.46 3.68
CA GLY A 683 15.09 -9.45 4.78
C GLY A 683 14.56 -10.11 6.05
N THR A 684 13.31 -9.83 6.44
CA THR A 684 12.74 -10.44 7.65
C THR A 684 12.41 -11.92 7.45
N ALA A 685 12.05 -12.36 6.24
CA ALA A 685 11.91 -13.78 5.93
C ALA A 685 13.26 -14.51 5.99
N ALA A 686 14.33 -13.88 5.52
CA ALA A 686 15.68 -14.44 5.67
C ALA A 686 16.12 -14.47 7.15
N ALA A 687 15.75 -13.47 7.96
CA ALA A 687 15.98 -13.47 9.40
C ALA A 687 15.20 -14.59 10.11
N TYR A 688 13.97 -14.85 9.69
CA TYR A 688 13.19 -15.98 10.18
C TYR A 688 13.93 -17.32 9.93
N GLN A 689 14.40 -17.55 8.72
CA GLN A 689 15.20 -18.74 8.38
C GLN A 689 16.51 -18.81 9.18
N LEU A 690 17.17 -17.68 9.38
CA LEU A 690 18.39 -17.58 10.18
C LEU A 690 18.10 -17.89 11.65
N ALA A 691 17.02 -17.35 12.22
CA ALA A 691 16.63 -17.55 13.60
C ALA A 691 16.32 -19.03 13.90
N ILE A 692 15.61 -19.75 13.00
CA ILE A 692 15.35 -21.20 13.16
C ILE A 692 16.65 -21.97 13.42
N ARG A 693 17.77 -21.59 12.78
CA ARG A 693 19.05 -22.31 12.91
C ARG A 693 19.94 -21.78 14.01
N HIS A 694 19.95 -20.46 14.22
CA HIS A 694 20.94 -19.81 15.08
C HIS A 694 20.36 -19.34 16.44
N ALA A 695 19.11 -18.88 16.46
CA ALA A 695 18.43 -18.35 17.65
C ALA A 695 16.95 -18.79 17.69
N PRO A 696 16.66 -20.09 17.93
CA PRO A 696 15.31 -20.66 17.79
C PRO A 696 14.27 -20.00 18.72
N ASP A 697 14.70 -19.47 19.86
CA ASP A 697 13.87 -18.72 20.79
C ASP A 697 13.32 -17.39 20.23
N ARG A 698 13.95 -16.87 19.18
CA ARG A 698 13.53 -15.66 18.46
C ARG A 698 12.76 -15.93 17.18
N SER A 699 12.67 -17.19 16.73
CA SER A 699 12.05 -17.54 15.42
C SER A 699 10.61 -17.07 15.33
N ALA A 700 9.81 -17.24 16.39
CA ALA A 700 8.41 -16.84 16.44
C ALA A 700 8.20 -15.32 16.26
N PHE A 701 9.13 -14.49 16.73
CA PHE A 701 9.09 -13.04 16.53
C PHE A 701 9.23 -12.67 15.05
N PHE A 702 10.24 -13.23 14.37
CA PHE A 702 10.48 -12.97 12.95
C PHE A 702 9.40 -13.60 12.07
N GLU A 703 8.91 -14.80 12.44
CA GLU A 703 7.78 -15.45 11.77
C GLU A 703 6.55 -14.55 11.76
N LYS A 704 6.10 -14.10 12.94
CA LYS A 704 4.93 -13.25 13.08
C LYS A 704 5.04 -11.98 12.24
N SER A 705 6.17 -11.28 12.34
CA SER A 705 6.42 -10.07 11.58
C SER A 705 6.36 -10.31 10.06
N THR A 706 6.98 -11.41 9.61
CA THR A 706 6.99 -11.77 8.18
C THR A 706 5.60 -12.19 7.72
N ARG A 707 4.85 -12.97 8.50
CA ARG A 707 3.48 -13.41 8.17
C ARG A 707 2.52 -12.24 8.03
N GLU A 708 2.64 -11.23 8.88
CA GLU A 708 1.88 -9.98 8.70
C GLU A 708 2.23 -9.28 7.37
N ALA A 709 3.50 -9.28 6.97
CA ALA A 709 3.91 -8.76 5.67
C ALA A 709 3.38 -9.62 4.51
N MET A 710 3.27 -10.96 4.68
CA MET A 710 2.64 -11.85 3.67
C MET A 710 1.16 -11.53 3.52
N ARG A 711 0.44 -11.24 4.60
CA ARG A 711 -0.95 -10.78 4.55
C ARG A 711 -1.11 -9.56 3.65
N LEU A 712 -0.28 -8.54 3.85
CA LEU A 712 -0.24 -7.37 2.98
C LEU A 712 0.11 -7.76 1.53
N GLY A 713 1.07 -8.66 1.33
CA GLY A 713 1.48 -9.13 0.02
C GLY A 713 0.35 -9.79 -0.76
N LEU A 714 -0.39 -10.68 -0.11
CA LEU A 714 -1.58 -11.33 -0.69
C LEU A 714 -2.70 -10.33 -0.97
N ALA A 715 -2.89 -9.33 -0.10
CA ALA A 715 -3.87 -8.26 -0.31
C ALA A 715 -3.48 -7.32 -1.47
N MET A 716 -2.18 -7.13 -1.73
CA MET A 716 -1.69 -6.29 -2.82
C MET A 716 -1.49 -7.06 -4.14
N GLN A 717 -1.56 -8.39 -4.11
CA GLN A 717 -1.48 -9.21 -5.31
C GLN A 717 -2.81 -9.24 -6.05
N TYR A 718 -2.79 -8.95 -7.34
CA TYR A 718 -3.97 -9.05 -8.18
C TYR A 718 -4.45 -10.48 -8.36
N THR A 719 -5.73 -10.69 -8.06
CA THR A 719 -6.45 -11.93 -8.30
C THR A 719 -7.70 -11.65 -9.13
N GLU A 720 -8.49 -12.66 -9.41
CA GLU A 720 -9.78 -12.50 -10.08
C GLU A 720 -10.69 -11.52 -9.33
N ASP A 721 -10.61 -11.49 -7.99
CA ASP A 721 -11.40 -10.61 -7.14
C ASP A 721 -11.03 -9.12 -7.24
N ASP A 722 -9.85 -8.80 -7.79
CA ASP A 722 -9.39 -7.42 -7.98
C ASP A 722 -9.42 -6.99 -9.45
N THR A 723 -9.38 -7.95 -10.38
CA THR A 723 -9.15 -7.66 -11.80
C THR A 723 -10.43 -7.53 -12.62
N TYR A 724 -11.59 -7.90 -12.05
CA TYR A 724 -12.91 -7.82 -12.72
C TYR A 724 -13.22 -6.44 -13.29
N ALA A 725 -12.65 -5.39 -12.68
CA ALA A 725 -12.89 -4.01 -13.10
C ALA A 725 -11.86 -3.47 -14.11
N PHE A 726 -10.89 -4.26 -14.55
CA PHE A 726 -9.90 -3.83 -15.53
C PHE A 726 -10.22 -4.34 -16.94
N SER A 727 -9.90 -3.53 -17.95
CA SER A 727 -10.11 -3.89 -19.36
C SER A 727 -9.15 -4.96 -19.87
N ARG A 728 -8.04 -5.19 -19.19
CA ARG A 728 -7.04 -6.23 -19.51
C ARG A 728 -6.59 -6.95 -18.24
N PRO A 729 -7.46 -7.78 -17.66
CA PRO A 729 -7.17 -8.47 -16.40
C PRO A 729 -5.91 -9.35 -16.49
N TYR A 730 -5.67 -10.02 -17.63
CA TYR A 730 -4.53 -10.89 -17.86
C TYR A 730 -3.16 -10.20 -17.74
N GLN A 731 -3.09 -8.87 -17.94
CA GLN A 731 -1.84 -8.10 -17.82
C GLN A 731 -1.44 -7.83 -16.37
N VAL A 732 -2.35 -7.98 -15.44
CA VAL A 732 -2.11 -7.69 -14.03
C VAL A 732 -2.31 -8.90 -13.14
N MET A 733 -3.04 -9.92 -13.59
CA MET A 733 -3.30 -11.14 -12.82
C MET A 733 -1.99 -11.71 -12.25
N GLY A 734 -1.94 -11.99 -10.96
CA GLY A 734 -0.75 -12.45 -10.24
C GLY A 734 0.29 -11.35 -9.95
N GLY A 735 0.20 -10.20 -10.64
CA GLY A 735 1.07 -9.06 -10.39
C GLY A 735 0.79 -8.37 -9.05
N ILE A 736 1.76 -7.61 -8.57
CA ILE A 736 1.66 -6.88 -7.31
C ILE A 736 1.57 -5.39 -7.61
N ARG A 737 0.53 -4.73 -7.04
CA ARG A 737 0.37 -3.28 -7.21
C ARG A 737 1.40 -2.50 -6.40
N TYR A 738 1.63 -1.25 -6.80
CA TYR A 738 2.65 -0.40 -6.19
C TYR A 738 2.39 -0.09 -4.72
N ALA A 739 1.16 0.27 -4.37
CA ALA A 739 0.76 0.68 -3.03
C ALA A 739 -0.72 0.35 -2.79
N LEU A 740 -1.18 0.47 -1.57
CA LEU A 740 -2.58 0.28 -1.21
C LEU A 740 -3.54 1.18 -2.01
N ASN A 741 -3.07 2.33 -2.48
CA ASN A 741 -3.84 3.31 -3.24
C ASN A 741 -3.32 3.55 -4.67
N GLU A 742 -2.47 2.68 -5.21
CA GLU A 742 -1.94 2.84 -6.56
C GLU A 742 -1.89 1.52 -7.33
N THR A 743 -2.55 1.49 -8.48
CA THR A 743 -2.85 0.27 -9.24
C THR A 743 -1.72 -0.22 -10.16
N LYS A 744 -0.69 0.59 -10.41
CA LYS A 744 0.37 0.22 -11.36
C LYS A 744 1.13 -1.04 -10.92
N VAL A 745 1.46 -1.89 -11.89
CA VAL A 745 2.35 -3.03 -11.72
C VAL A 745 3.67 -2.74 -12.41
N ARG A 746 4.78 -3.13 -11.78
CA ARG A 746 6.12 -3.06 -12.34
C ARG A 746 6.90 -4.31 -11.97
N ILE A 747 7.80 -4.71 -12.83
CA ILE A 747 8.56 -5.97 -12.72
C ILE A 747 9.20 -6.18 -11.34
N ASP A 748 9.78 -5.13 -10.73
CA ASP A 748 10.40 -5.21 -9.40
C ASP A 748 9.39 -5.27 -8.25
N TYR A 749 8.15 -4.78 -8.42
CA TYR A 749 7.11 -4.96 -7.40
C TYR A 749 6.74 -6.43 -7.28
N VAL A 750 6.58 -7.08 -8.44
CA VAL A 750 6.29 -8.52 -8.50
C VAL A 750 7.46 -9.32 -7.95
N HIS A 751 8.71 -8.93 -8.29
CA HIS A 751 9.91 -9.57 -7.76
C HIS A 751 9.92 -9.59 -6.24
N HIS A 752 9.93 -8.42 -5.61
CA HIS A 752 10.08 -8.32 -4.16
C HIS A 752 8.96 -9.05 -3.41
N GLY A 753 7.72 -8.96 -3.92
CA GLY A 753 6.62 -9.72 -3.33
C GLY A 753 6.74 -11.22 -3.49
N LEU A 754 7.08 -11.70 -4.69
CA LEU A 754 7.30 -13.12 -4.95
C LEU A 754 8.46 -13.66 -4.10
N SER A 755 9.60 -12.97 -4.09
CA SER A 755 10.79 -13.38 -3.35
C SER A 755 10.53 -13.42 -1.84
N ALA A 756 9.84 -12.41 -1.28
CA ALA A 756 9.44 -12.41 0.13
C ALA A 756 8.53 -13.60 0.48
N MET A 757 7.52 -13.87 -0.35
CA MET A 757 6.62 -15.01 -0.19
C MET A 757 7.38 -16.35 -0.29
N TYR A 758 8.26 -16.49 -1.27
CA TYR A 758 9.10 -17.66 -1.45
C TYR A 758 9.98 -17.90 -0.21
N GLN A 759 10.70 -16.87 0.26
CA GLN A 759 11.56 -16.98 1.43
C GLN A 759 10.75 -17.34 2.70
N TYR A 760 9.55 -16.79 2.86
CA TYR A 760 8.66 -17.15 3.97
C TYR A 760 8.24 -18.62 3.92
N VAL A 761 7.78 -19.12 2.77
CA VAL A 761 7.37 -20.53 2.61
C VAL A 761 8.54 -21.44 2.95
N ARG A 762 9.74 -21.17 2.45
CA ARG A 762 10.95 -21.96 2.74
C ARG A 762 11.29 -22.00 4.24
N GLY A 763 11.13 -20.87 4.93
CA GLY A 763 11.31 -20.79 6.39
C GLY A 763 10.23 -21.59 7.13
N ALA A 764 8.97 -21.37 6.77
CA ALA A 764 7.83 -22.00 7.41
C ALA A 764 7.80 -23.52 7.26
N GLU A 765 8.24 -24.05 6.12
CA GLU A 765 8.42 -25.49 5.89
C GLU A 765 9.54 -26.10 6.75
N ALA A 766 10.59 -25.32 7.01
CA ALA A 766 11.73 -25.75 7.80
C ALA A 766 11.51 -25.61 9.32
N ASP A 767 10.49 -24.87 9.76
CA ASP A 767 10.24 -24.57 11.18
C ASP A 767 9.43 -25.70 11.85
N PRO A 768 10.01 -26.49 12.77
CA PRO A 768 9.30 -27.52 13.49
C PRO A 768 8.28 -26.98 14.52
N GLN A 769 8.42 -25.69 14.91
CA GLN A 769 7.61 -25.06 15.95
C GLN A 769 6.39 -24.31 15.41
N LEU A 770 6.25 -24.21 14.09
CA LEU A 770 5.17 -23.44 13.47
C LEU A 770 3.81 -24.04 13.83
N PRO A 771 2.81 -23.22 14.28
CA PRO A 771 1.47 -23.68 14.62
C PRO A 771 0.76 -24.39 13.45
N ALA A 772 -0.04 -25.41 13.77
CA ALA A 772 -0.80 -26.15 12.76
C ALA A 772 -1.77 -25.27 11.96
N SER A 773 -2.35 -24.25 12.59
CA SER A 773 -3.24 -23.29 11.93
C SER A 773 -2.57 -22.51 10.78
N VAL A 774 -1.27 -22.25 10.89
CA VAL A 774 -0.48 -21.58 9.85
C VAL A 774 -0.03 -22.58 8.77
N ARG A 775 0.22 -23.82 9.16
CA ARG A 775 0.61 -24.88 8.20
C ARG A 775 -0.48 -25.21 7.19
N GLY A 776 -1.75 -24.96 7.54
CA GLY A 776 -2.90 -25.41 6.76
C GLY A 776 -3.23 -26.88 7.01
N SER A 777 -4.46 -27.28 6.74
CA SER A 777 -4.81 -28.72 6.68
C SER A 777 -4.11 -29.35 5.48
N LYS A 778 -3.33 -30.41 5.74
CA LYS A 778 -2.74 -31.26 4.68
C LYS A 778 -3.84 -31.92 3.85
#